data_ecf5d0c53a5c43773ca973e6f7711ab9
#
_entry.id   ecf5d0c53a5c43773ca973e6f7711ab9
#
_cell.length_a   1.000
_cell.length_b   1.000
_cell.length_c   1.000
_cell.angle_alpha   90.00
_cell.angle_beta   90.00
_cell.angle_gamma   90.00
#
_symmetry.space_group_name_H-M   'P 1'
#
loop_
_entity.id
_entity.type
_entity.pdbx_description
1 polymer ?
#
loop_
_entity_poly.entity_id
_entity_poly.type
_entity_poly.pdbx_seq_one_letter_code
_entity_poly.pdbx_strand_id
1 'polypeptide(L)'
;MEYLWIIPFSPLIAFIIIGLFGYKFLREPLSGIVAVIGVAISAVASIIGFIDVAKTGNYYDLKLYNWISIGDYNVSVSILWDPLSALMTCVVTCVSTFIFIFATGYMKGDESYPRFFAYLSLFVFMMLMLTLSDNLIQLFFGWEGVGLASYLLIGFWHYKKSAANAAMESFVVNRVGDWLFLLGILLAFVTFGTLDYLQIFNKLAGVDYVIITAIALLLFGGAVGKSAQIPLHIWLPNAMEGPTPVSALIHAATMVAAGVYMVARLMPVFASSEVALDTVMFVGTMSAFIAATMGLVQNDIKRIIAYSTLSQLGYMFAAEGLGLFSEGMFHLTSHAVFKALLFLGSGSVLIALHHLLDVQKMGQIGRAMPITTGTFLIGSLALAGIPPFVGFFSKDPIIEGAYEINTFVFLFLWGGAFLTAFYIFRLFFLTFFDGDRLDPHLREHVHESPPNMTIPLIVLATATVVLGFFKEFFINFLKPSLDPAYMKFLPNDVKALVSEGLSRAHHVHIEPNAFSFLGHSLTSFLGILILATAIAGITLAYVMYQIRRIDPVKIGDMFQPIYKLFYNRWYFDHIYYAIFVYGYYKLSKILWFVGDKVIIDGIVDGSGKGSVFAGGVLGKTQLGRISGYVLQMLIGVVIFLSLFLFLK
;
A
#
# COMPACT_ATOMS: atom_id res chain seq x y z
N MET A 1 -30.37 -10.79 -0.48
CA MET A 1 -28.92 -10.49 -0.66
C MET A 1 -28.08 -11.67 -1.19
N GLU A 2 -28.75 -12.71 -1.69
CA GLU A 2 -28.06 -13.88 -2.27
C GLU A 2 -27.11 -13.56 -3.43
N TYR A 3 -27.28 -12.42 -4.10
CA TYR A 3 -26.43 -12.00 -5.23
C TYR A 3 -25.06 -11.41 -4.84
N LEU A 4 -24.78 -11.17 -3.54
CA LEU A 4 -23.51 -10.56 -3.10
C LEU A 4 -22.25 -11.36 -3.52
N TRP A 5 -22.39 -12.68 -3.70
CA TRP A 5 -21.30 -13.51 -4.22
C TRP A 5 -20.86 -13.13 -5.64
N ILE A 6 -21.75 -12.49 -6.44
CA ILE A 6 -21.40 -12.02 -7.79
C ILE A 6 -20.26 -11.00 -7.73
N ILE A 7 -20.20 -10.20 -6.64
CA ILE A 7 -19.22 -9.12 -6.49
C ILE A 7 -17.78 -9.64 -6.62
N PRO A 8 -17.28 -10.57 -5.78
CA PRO A 8 -15.91 -11.06 -5.92
C PRO A 8 -15.75 -12.04 -7.09
N PHE A 9 -16.75 -12.86 -7.41
CA PHE A 9 -16.59 -13.92 -8.40
C PHE A 9 -16.66 -13.43 -9.85
N SER A 10 -17.28 -12.30 -10.15
CA SER A 10 -17.33 -11.76 -11.51
C SER A 10 -15.93 -11.40 -12.05
N PRO A 11 -15.03 -10.69 -11.33
CA PRO A 11 -13.66 -10.48 -11.78
C PRO A 11 -12.84 -11.80 -11.81
N LEU A 12 -13.09 -12.74 -10.90
CA LEU A 12 -12.44 -14.04 -10.93
C LEU A 12 -12.79 -14.83 -12.19
N ILE A 13 -14.07 -14.86 -12.58
CA ILE A 13 -14.51 -15.51 -13.81
C ILE A 13 -13.84 -14.86 -15.03
N ALA A 14 -13.78 -13.52 -15.06
CA ALA A 14 -13.06 -12.81 -16.12
C ALA A 14 -11.57 -13.19 -16.17
N PHE A 15 -10.89 -13.27 -15.01
CA PHE A 15 -9.52 -13.76 -14.92
C PHE A 15 -9.34 -15.15 -15.50
N ILE A 16 -10.20 -16.12 -15.12
CA ILE A 16 -10.14 -17.51 -15.59
C ILE A 16 -10.37 -17.58 -17.11
N ILE A 17 -11.40 -16.90 -17.61
CA ILE A 17 -11.74 -16.90 -19.04
C ILE A 17 -10.58 -16.30 -19.86
N ILE A 18 -10.03 -15.16 -19.45
CA ILE A 18 -8.93 -14.52 -20.15
C ILE A 18 -7.64 -15.36 -20.01
N GLY A 19 -7.37 -15.90 -18.83
CA GLY A 19 -6.18 -16.73 -18.56
C GLY A 19 -6.14 -17.99 -19.42
N LEU A 20 -7.28 -18.67 -19.60
CA LEU A 20 -7.37 -19.90 -20.38
C LEU A 20 -7.47 -19.64 -21.89
N PHE A 21 -8.22 -18.62 -22.31
CA PHE A 21 -8.58 -18.42 -23.71
C PHE A 21 -7.97 -17.17 -24.35
N GLY A 22 -7.31 -16.29 -23.57
CA GLY A 22 -6.83 -14.98 -23.99
C GLY A 22 -5.91 -15.02 -25.19
N TYR A 23 -4.88 -15.84 -25.16
CA TYR A 23 -3.90 -15.90 -26.24
C TYR A 23 -4.41 -16.54 -27.53
N LYS A 24 -5.34 -17.48 -27.45
CA LYS A 24 -5.79 -18.23 -28.61
C LYS A 24 -7.06 -17.67 -29.24
N PHE A 25 -8.04 -17.30 -28.40
CA PHE A 25 -9.40 -16.92 -28.86
C PHE A 25 -9.79 -15.50 -28.51
N LEU A 26 -9.31 -14.97 -27.38
CA LEU A 26 -9.71 -13.65 -26.86
C LEU A 26 -8.56 -12.65 -26.94
N ARG A 27 -8.00 -12.47 -28.15
CA ARG A 27 -6.97 -11.45 -28.40
C ARG A 27 -7.53 -10.04 -28.23
N GLU A 28 -6.71 -9.02 -28.42
CA GLU A 28 -7.16 -7.64 -28.48
C GLU A 28 -8.28 -7.45 -29.53
N PRO A 29 -9.39 -6.74 -29.21
CA PRO A 29 -9.72 -6.08 -27.94
C PRO A 29 -10.55 -6.96 -26.98
N LEU A 30 -10.87 -8.21 -27.32
CA LEU A 30 -11.86 -9.03 -26.65
C LEU A 30 -11.51 -9.32 -25.17
N SER A 31 -10.24 -9.59 -24.84
CA SER A 31 -9.84 -9.79 -23.44
C SER A 31 -10.04 -8.53 -22.60
N GLY A 32 -9.79 -7.35 -23.16
CA GLY A 32 -10.11 -6.09 -22.47
C GLY A 32 -11.61 -5.93 -22.22
N ILE A 33 -12.45 -6.25 -23.20
CA ILE A 33 -13.92 -6.19 -23.08
C ILE A 33 -14.42 -7.16 -21.98
N VAL A 34 -13.93 -8.41 -21.98
CA VAL A 34 -14.30 -9.40 -20.95
C VAL A 34 -13.92 -8.91 -19.56
N ALA A 35 -12.72 -8.35 -19.38
CA ALA A 35 -12.26 -7.80 -18.11
C ALA A 35 -13.13 -6.63 -17.64
N VAL A 36 -13.42 -5.66 -18.54
CA VAL A 36 -14.30 -4.51 -18.24
C VAL A 36 -15.69 -4.98 -17.84
N ILE A 37 -16.29 -5.93 -18.57
CA ILE A 37 -17.61 -6.47 -18.23
C ILE A 37 -17.59 -7.14 -16.86
N GLY A 38 -16.56 -7.96 -16.57
CA GLY A 38 -16.45 -8.64 -15.28
C GLY A 38 -16.42 -7.67 -14.10
N VAL A 39 -15.63 -6.60 -14.19
CA VAL A 39 -15.55 -5.59 -13.12
C VAL A 39 -16.79 -4.69 -13.09
N ALA A 40 -17.39 -4.35 -14.23
CA ALA A 40 -18.63 -3.56 -14.30
C ALA A 40 -19.82 -4.29 -13.67
N ILE A 41 -19.95 -5.60 -13.87
CA ILE A 41 -20.97 -6.42 -13.19
C ILE A 41 -20.76 -6.36 -11.66
N SER A 42 -19.52 -6.49 -11.21
CA SER A 42 -19.16 -6.34 -9.81
C SER A 42 -19.54 -4.95 -9.26
N ALA A 43 -19.27 -3.87 -10.02
CA ALA A 43 -19.62 -2.51 -9.63
C ALA A 43 -21.14 -2.31 -9.53
N VAL A 44 -21.92 -2.80 -10.49
CA VAL A 44 -23.38 -2.70 -10.45
C VAL A 44 -23.94 -3.44 -9.23
N ALA A 45 -23.47 -4.67 -8.96
CA ALA A 45 -23.90 -5.44 -7.80
C ALA A 45 -23.51 -4.74 -6.49
N SER A 46 -22.33 -4.13 -6.41
CA SER A 46 -21.85 -3.36 -5.25
C SER A 46 -22.73 -2.12 -5.00
N ILE A 47 -23.09 -1.37 -6.05
CA ILE A 47 -23.95 -0.18 -5.94
C ILE A 47 -25.35 -0.59 -5.44
N ILE A 48 -25.91 -1.67 -5.95
CA ILE A 48 -27.22 -2.17 -5.49
C ILE A 48 -27.16 -2.53 -4.01
N GLY A 49 -26.12 -3.26 -3.58
CA GLY A 49 -25.92 -3.61 -2.18
C GLY A 49 -25.67 -2.41 -1.27
N PHE A 50 -24.90 -1.41 -1.75
CA PHE A 50 -24.65 -0.16 -1.03
C PHE A 50 -25.97 0.61 -0.79
N ILE A 51 -26.80 0.75 -1.81
CA ILE A 51 -28.12 1.43 -1.70
C ILE A 51 -29.02 0.69 -0.72
N ASP A 52 -28.98 -0.64 -0.69
CA ASP A 52 -29.78 -1.42 0.26
C ASP A 52 -29.33 -1.16 1.71
N VAL A 53 -28.05 -1.26 2.02
CA VAL A 53 -27.52 -0.95 3.36
C VAL A 53 -27.81 0.50 3.76
N ALA A 54 -27.68 1.45 2.81
CA ALA A 54 -27.99 2.85 3.07
C ALA A 54 -29.46 3.09 3.42
N LYS A 55 -30.39 2.30 2.86
CA LYS A 55 -31.82 2.42 3.14
C LYS A 55 -32.28 1.65 4.37
N THR A 56 -31.74 0.45 4.59
CA THR A 56 -32.23 -0.48 5.62
C THR A 56 -31.43 -0.41 6.91
N GLY A 57 -30.16 0.01 6.86
CA GLY A 57 -29.21 -0.06 7.98
C GLY A 57 -28.86 -1.48 8.40
N ASN A 58 -29.26 -2.49 7.60
CA ASN A 58 -28.94 -3.88 7.88
C ASN A 58 -27.52 -4.21 7.46
N TYR A 59 -26.88 -5.11 8.20
CA TYR A 59 -25.65 -5.76 7.76
C TYR A 59 -25.92 -7.24 7.48
N TYR A 60 -25.10 -7.84 6.63
CA TYR A 60 -25.23 -9.23 6.22
C TYR A 60 -23.90 -9.94 6.37
N ASP A 61 -23.94 -11.14 6.93
CA ASP A 61 -22.81 -12.05 7.01
C ASP A 61 -23.19 -13.35 6.29
N LEU A 62 -22.73 -13.48 5.05
CA LEU A 62 -23.06 -14.60 4.18
C LEU A 62 -21.91 -15.59 4.14
N LYS A 63 -22.03 -16.71 4.84
CA LYS A 63 -21.07 -17.81 4.79
C LYS A 63 -21.24 -18.59 3.49
N LEU A 64 -20.19 -18.65 2.68
CA LEU A 64 -20.18 -19.37 1.39
C LEU A 64 -19.84 -20.85 1.60
N TYR A 65 -18.73 -21.13 2.28
CA TYR A 65 -18.31 -22.50 2.63
C TYR A 65 -17.27 -22.48 3.77
N ASN A 66 -17.13 -23.60 4.47
CA ASN A 66 -16.07 -23.81 5.45
C ASN A 66 -14.78 -24.20 4.73
N TRP A 67 -13.75 -23.35 4.84
CA TRP A 67 -12.46 -23.58 4.20
C TRP A 67 -11.55 -24.49 5.04
N ILE A 68 -11.43 -24.19 6.33
CA ILE A 68 -10.59 -24.96 7.26
C ILE A 68 -11.47 -25.37 8.43
N SER A 69 -11.48 -26.68 8.74
CA SER A 69 -12.19 -27.25 9.90
C SER A 69 -11.24 -28.14 10.67
N ILE A 70 -10.92 -27.76 11.91
CA ILE A 70 -10.01 -28.49 12.80
C ILE A 70 -10.67 -28.60 14.19
N GLY A 71 -11.20 -29.77 14.53
CA GLY A 71 -11.99 -29.92 15.76
C GLY A 71 -13.20 -29.01 15.74
N ASP A 72 -13.37 -28.23 16.80
CA ASP A 72 -14.45 -27.25 16.92
C ASP A 72 -14.16 -25.91 16.21
N TYR A 73 -12.95 -25.72 15.70
CA TYR A 73 -12.54 -24.50 15.04
C TYR A 73 -12.81 -24.56 13.53
N ASN A 74 -13.60 -23.59 13.06
CA ASN A 74 -13.97 -23.47 11.64
C ASN A 74 -13.61 -22.09 11.11
N VAL A 75 -12.90 -22.03 9.98
CA VAL A 75 -12.68 -20.83 9.19
C VAL A 75 -13.54 -20.92 7.94
N SER A 76 -14.44 -19.97 7.78
CA SER A 76 -15.30 -19.89 6.59
C SER A 76 -14.75 -18.86 5.60
N VAL A 77 -15.03 -19.08 4.32
CA VAL A 77 -15.02 -18.01 3.33
C VAL A 77 -16.41 -17.38 3.34
N SER A 78 -16.45 -16.09 3.66
CA SER A 78 -17.69 -15.36 3.93
C SER A 78 -17.71 -14.03 3.21
N ILE A 79 -18.86 -13.41 3.16
CA ILE A 79 -19.07 -12.05 2.67
C ILE A 79 -19.71 -11.24 3.80
N LEU A 80 -18.87 -10.44 4.47
CA LEU A 80 -19.36 -9.45 5.43
C LEU A 80 -19.74 -8.17 4.66
N TRP A 81 -21.02 -7.85 4.68
CA TRP A 81 -21.58 -6.70 4.00
C TRP A 81 -22.19 -5.73 5.00
N ASP A 82 -21.40 -4.82 5.49
CA ASP A 82 -21.75 -3.73 6.40
C ASP A 82 -21.41 -2.37 5.75
N PRO A 83 -21.70 -1.22 6.38
CA PRO A 83 -21.40 0.09 5.78
C PRO A 83 -19.95 0.26 5.35
N LEU A 84 -18.99 -0.24 6.13
CA LEU A 84 -17.56 -0.09 5.83
C LEU A 84 -17.15 -0.93 4.61
N SER A 85 -17.53 -2.23 4.58
CA SER A 85 -17.25 -3.10 3.44
C SER A 85 -18.01 -2.68 2.19
N ALA A 86 -19.25 -2.24 2.32
CA ALA A 86 -20.06 -1.76 1.20
C ALA A 86 -19.43 -0.51 0.56
N LEU A 87 -19.00 0.48 1.37
CA LEU A 87 -18.30 1.67 0.87
C LEU A 87 -17.03 1.29 0.14
N MET A 88 -16.14 0.51 0.80
CA MET A 88 -14.85 0.16 0.23
C MET A 88 -14.99 -0.66 -1.05
N THR A 89 -15.93 -1.61 -1.07
CA THR A 89 -16.22 -2.44 -2.25
C THR A 89 -16.74 -1.60 -3.42
N CYS A 90 -17.64 -0.62 -3.18
CA CYS A 90 -18.07 0.32 -4.21
C CYS A 90 -16.90 1.14 -4.75
N VAL A 91 -16.04 1.67 -3.87
CA VAL A 91 -14.84 2.42 -4.28
C VAL A 91 -13.94 1.57 -5.17
N VAL A 92 -13.61 0.34 -4.73
CA VAL A 92 -12.77 -0.59 -5.49
C VAL A 92 -13.36 -0.89 -6.87
N THR A 93 -14.63 -1.31 -6.93
CA THR A 93 -15.23 -1.78 -8.19
C THR A 93 -15.53 -0.65 -9.17
N CYS A 94 -16.06 0.49 -8.69
CA CYS A 94 -16.38 1.63 -9.55
C CYS A 94 -15.11 2.27 -10.13
N VAL A 95 -14.11 2.57 -9.30
CA VAL A 95 -12.86 3.17 -9.77
C VAL A 95 -12.12 2.21 -10.70
N SER A 96 -12.04 0.91 -10.37
CA SER A 96 -11.42 -0.10 -11.23
C SER A 96 -12.11 -0.21 -12.59
N THR A 97 -13.43 -0.07 -12.66
CA THR A 97 -14.15 -0.11 -13.95
C THR A 97 -13.63 0.98 -14.91
N PHE A 98 -13.46 2.21 -14.43
CA PHE A 98 -12.93 3.30 -15.27
C PHE A 98 -11.45 3.12 -15.60
N ILE A 99 -10.66 2.56 -14.68
CA ILE A 99 -9.26 2.21 -14.95
C ILE A 99 -9.17 1.13 -16.03
N PHE A 100 -10.02 0.11 -16.01
CA PHE A 100 -10.04 -0.95 -17.01
C PHE A 100 -10.45 -0.42 -18.39
N ILE A 101 -11.47 0.45 -18.46
CA ILE A 101 -11.85 1.11 -19.71
C ILE A 101 -10.68 1.91 -20.26
N PHE A 102 -10.01 2.73 -19.46
CA PHE A 102 -8.83 3.49 -19.85
C PHE A 102 -7.70 2.57 -20.33
N ALA A 103 -7.48 1.45 -19.65
CA ALA A 103 -6.44 0.49 -19.97
C ALA A 103 -6.62 -0.14 -21.36
N THR A 104 -7.85 -0.24 -21.88
CA THR A 104 -8.09 -0.74 -23.25
C THR A 104 -7.45 0.15 -24.32
N GLY A 105 -7.37 1.45 -24.07
CA GLY A 105 -6.67 2.39 -24.95
C GLY A 105 -5.17 2.44 -24.69
N TYR A 106 -4.78 2.47 -23.40
CA TYR A 106 -3.38 2.59 -23.01
C TYR A 106 -2.51 1.40 -23.44
N MET A 107 -3.04 0.17 -23.36
CA MET A 107 -2.33 -1.07 -23.69
C MET A 107 -2.56 -1.54 -25.12
N LYS A 108 -3.19 -0.70 -25.95
CA LYS A 108 -3.44 -1.05 -27.37
C LYS A 108 -2.14 -1.36 -28.10
N GLY A 109 -2.10 -2.55 -28.73
CA GLY A 109 -0.93 -3.02 -29.49
C GLY A 109 0.15 -3.70 -28.65
N ASP A 110 -0.01 -3.87 -27.32
CA ASP A 110 0.93 -4.65 -26.52
C ASP A 110 0.75 -6.16 -26.76
N GLU A 111 1.83 -6.87 -27.08
CA GLU A 111 1.81 -8.32 -27.35
C GLU A 111 1.23 -9.15 -26.20
N SER A 112 1.36 -8.68 -24.99
CA SER A 112 0.89 -9.33 -23.78
C SER A 112 -0.46 -8.78 -23.26
N TYR A 113 -1.24 -8.11 -24.13
CA TYR A 113 -2.54 -7.53 -23.80
C TYR A 113 -3.47 -8.46 -23.01
N PRO A 114 -3.70 -9.75 -23.39
CA PRO A 114 -4.55 -10.63 -22.61
C PRO A 114 -4.02 -10.91 -21.20
N ARG A 115 -2.70 -11.10 -21.06
CA ARG A 115 -2.05 -11.32 -19.76
C ARG A 115 -2.24 -10.13 -18.82
N PHE A 116 -2.17 -8.92 -19.37
CA PHE A 116 -2.39 -7.69 -18.61
C PHE A 116 -3.78 -7.65 -17.98
N PHE A 117 -4.83 -7.88 -18.76
CA PHE A 117 -6.21 -7.86 -18.29
C PHE A 117 -6.56 -9.03 -17.36
N ALA A 118 -5.93 -10.20 -17.57
CA ALA A 118 -6.03 -11.31 -16.62
C ALA A 118 -5.48 -10.89 -15.24
N TYR A 119 -4.27 -10.34 -15.18
CA TYR A 119 -3.66 -9.91 -13.91
C TYR A 119 -4.43 -8.77 -13.23
N LEU A 120 -4.97 -7.81 -13.99
CA LEU A 120 -5.84 -6.79 -13.42
C LEU A 120 -7.10 -7.38 -12.80
N SER A 121 -7.75 -8.34 -13.47
CA SER A 121 -8.96 -9.01 -12.96
C SER A 121 -8.66 -9.81 -11.70
N LEU A 122 -7.53 -10.53 -11.66
CA LEU A 122 -7.05 -11.22 -10.45
C LEU A 122 -6.84 -10.24 -9.30
N PHE A 123 -6.23 -9.09 -9.57
CA PHE A 123 -5.95 -8.08 -8.56
C PHE A 123 -7.25 -7.55 -7.91
N VAL A 124 -8.26 -7.22 -8.72
CA VAL A 124 -9.55 -6.76 -8.21
C VAL A 124 -10.25 -7.88 -7.41
N PHE A 125 -10.23 -9.12 -7.87
CA PHE A 125 -10.77 -10.26 -7.12
C PHE A 125 -10.13 -10.38 -5.73
N MET A 126 -8.80 -10.36 -5.64
CA MET A 126 -8.09 -10.47 -4.37
C MET A 126 -8.38 -9.30 -3.43
N MET A 127 -8.51 -8.09 -3.97
CA MET A 127 -8.91 -6.93 -3.17
C MET A 127 -10.34 -7.06 -2.62
N LEU A 128 -11.25 -7.62 -3.41
CA LEU A 128 -12.63 -7.88 -2.97
C LEU A 128 -12.68 -8.98 -1.90
N MET A 129 -11.85 -10.03 -2.01
CA MET A 129 -11.73 -11.05 -0.96
C MET A 129 -11.25 -10.46 0.37
N LEU A 130 -10.37 -9.45 0.30
CA LEU A 130 -9.89 -8.71 1.47
C LEU A 130 -11.01 -7.87 2.09
N THR A 131 -11.69 -7.04 1.29
CA THR A 131 -12.68 -6.07 1.78
C THR A 131 -13.97 -6.72 2.27
N LEU A 132 -14.30 -7.90 1.78
CA LEU A 132 -15.50 -8.65 2.13
C LEU A 132 -15.28 -9.70 3.22
N SER A 133 -14.08 -9.79 3.80
CA SER A 133 -13.77 -10.75 4.85
C SER A 133 -14.52 -10.48 6.15
N ASP A 134 -14.94 -11.54 6.84
CA ASP A 134 -15.49 -11.53 8.20
C ASP A 134 -14.48 -11.98 9.26
N ASN A 135 -13.32 -12.47 8.81
CA ASN A 135 -12.28 -13.04 9.67
C ASN A 135 -10.85 -12.69 9.18
N LEU A 136 -9.88 -12.78 10.09
CA LEU A 136 -8.48 -12.43 9.84
C LEU A 136 -7.79 -13.34 8.82
N ILE A 137 -8.18 -14.61 8.68
CA ILE A 137 -7.57 -15.53 7.69
C ILE A 137 -7.99 -15.18 6.27
N GLN A 138 -9.27 -14.90 6.05
CA GLN A 138 -9.75 -14.47 4.75
C GLN A 138 -9.19 -13.08 4.39
N LEU A 139 -9.09 -12.18 5.36
CA LEU A 139 -8.42 -10.88 5.20
C LEU A 139 -6.97 -11.11 4.73
N PHE A 140 -6.24 -12.00 5.39
CA PHE A 140 -4.85 -12.33 5.05
C PHE A 140 -4.73 -12.98 3.67
N PHE A 141 -5.66 -13.86 3.30
CA PHE A 141 -5.70 -14.44 1.95
C PHE A 141 -5.80 -13.37 0.86
N GLY A 142 -6.75 -12.43 1.00
CA GLY A 142 -6.85 -11.30 0.09
C GLY A 142 -5.61 -10.40 0.12
N TRP A 143 -5.03 -10.19 1.31
CA TRP A 143 -3.83 -9.40 1.55
C TRP A 143 -2.59 -9.93 0.82
N GLU A 144 -2.37 -11.21 0.88
CA GLU A 144 -1.32 -11.90 0.14
C GLU A 144 -1.59 -11.94 -1.36
N GLY A 145 -2.87 -12.12 -1.73
CA GLY A 145 -3.30 -12.15 -3.11
C GLY A 145 -3.09 -10.83 -3.83
N VAL A 146 -3.38 -9.68 -3.21
CA VAL A 146 -3.07 -8.36 -3.80
C VAL A 146 -1.56 -8.13 -3.89
N GLY A 147 -0.78 -8.67 -2.94
CA GLY A 147 0.68 -8.66 -2.98
C GLY A 147 1.22 -9.41 -4.20
N LEU A 148 0.74 -10.63 -4.44
CA LEU A 148 1.12 -11.44 -5.61
C LEU A 148 0.70 -10.77 -6.92
N ALA A 149 -0.55 -10.30 -7.01
CA ALA A 149 -1.05 -9.66 -8.22
C ALA A 149 -0.28 -8.36 -8.53
N SER A 150 0.08 -7.57 -7.50
CA SER A 150 0.91 -6.38 -7.67
C SER A 150 2.32 -6.72 -8.18
N TYR A 151 2.94 -7.77 -7.66
CA TYR A 151 4.22 -8.27 -8.16
C TYR A 151 4.18 -8.58 -9.66
N LEU A 152 3.14 -9.31 -10.10
CA LEU A 152 2.94 -9.66 -11.50
C LEU A 152 2.70 -8.44 -12.40
N LEU A 153 2.03 -7.41 -11.87
CA LEU A 153 1.68 -6.19 -12.59
C LEU A 153 2.81 -5.17 -12.61
N ILE A 154 3.57 -4.99 -11.52
CA ILE A 154 4.77 -4.12 -11.49
C ILE A 154 5.83 -4.69 -12.42
N GLY A 155 6.05 -6.00 -12.36
CA GLY A 155 6.95 -6.75 -13.23
C GLY A 155 6.36 -7.12 -14.59
N PHE A 156 5.29 -6.47 -15.04
CA PHE A 156 4.61 -6.85 -16.29
C PHE A 156 5.57 -6.87 -17.49
N TRP A 157 6.40 -5.85 -17.63
CA TRP A 157 7.49 -5.81 -18.60
C TRP A 157 8.78 -6.41 -18.03
N HIS A 158 8.72 -7.68 -17.59
CA HIS A 158 9.80 -8.41 -16.92
C HIS A 158 11.12 -8.49 -17.70
N TYR A 159 11.08 -8.30 -19.02
CA TYR A 159 12.28 -8.20 -19.86
C TYR A 159 13.10 -6.92 -19.56
N LYS A 160 12.48 -5.90 -18.93
CA LYS A 160 13.19 -4.73 -18.41
C LYS A 160 13.72 -5.06 -17.01
N LYS A 161 15.04 -5.06 -16.84
CA LYS A 161 15.68 -5.35 -15.54
C LYS A 161 15.18 -4.42 -14.42
N SER A 162 14.89 -3.15 -14.74
CA SER A 162 14.33 -2.19 -13.79
C SER A 162 12.97 -2.63 -13.26
N ALA A 163 12.07 -3.07 -14.14
CA ALA A 163 10.73 -3.54 -13.76
C ALA A 163 10.79 -4.85 -12.96
N ALA A 164 11.66 -5.80 -13.36
CA ALA A 164 11.85 -7.04 -12.62
C ALA A 164 12.40 -6.78 -11.20
N ASN A 165 13.38 -5.88 -11.06
CA ASN A 165 13.93 -5.50 -9.75
C ASN A 165 12.90 -4.77 -8.89
N ALA A 166 12.13 -3.84 -9.45
CA ALA A 166 11.09 -3.11 -8.74
C ALA A 166 9.98 -4.06 -8.23
N ALA A 167 9.60 -5.05 -9.03
CA ALA A 167 8.63 -6.07 -8.62
C ALA A 167 9.18 -6.90 -7.44
N MET A 168 10.42 -7.36 -7.53
CA MET A 168 11.08 -8.13 -6.47
C MET A 168 11.19 -7.30 -5.18
N GLU A 169 11.63 -6.04 -5.28
CA GLU A 169 11.71 -5.13 -4.14
C GLU A 169 10.34 -4.93 -3.48
N SER A 170 9.30 -4.63 -4.28
CA SER A 170 7.93 -4.48 -3.79
C SER A 170 7.47 -5.73 -3.04
N PHE A 171 7.69 -6.91 -3.60
CA PHE A 171 7.28 -8.17 -2.98
C PHE A 171 8.01 -8.43 -1.66
N VAL A 172 9.34 -8.29 -1.64
CA VAL A 172 10.17 -8.57 -0.45
C VAL A 172 9.88 -7.59 0.68
N VAL A 173 9.79 -6.27 0.38
CA VAL A 173 9.51 -5.25 1.41
C VAL A 173 8.11 -5.45 2.02
N ASN A 174 7.10 -5.72 1.17
CA ASN A 174 5.76 -6.02 1.67
C ASN A 174 5.76 -7.28 2.56
N ARG A 175 6.53 -8.30 2.19
CA ARG A 175 6.63 -9.55 2.95
C ARG A 175 7.14 -9.36 4.39
N VAL A 176 7.98 -8.35 4.63
CA VAL A 176 8.39 -7.98 6.01
C VAL A 176 7.18 -7.55 6.84
N GLY A 177 6.30 -6.70 6.28
CA GLY A 177 5.05 -6.32 6.93
C GLY A 177 4.09 -7.49 7.10
N ASP A 178 3.99 -8.36 6.08
CA ASP A 178 3.12 -9.53 6.09
C ASP A 178 3.51 -10.55 7.19
N TRP A 179 4.81 -10.69 7.50
CA TRP A 179 5.28 -11.48 8.64
C TRP A 179 4.78 -10.93 9.98
N LEU A 180 4.86 -9.61 10.18
CA LEU A 180 4.33 -8.99 11.40
C LEU A 180 2.82 -9.20 11.48
N PHE A 181 2.11 -9.02 10.36
CA PHE A 181 0.67 -9.24 10.28
C PHE A 181 0.29 -10.68 10.66
N LEU A 182 0.99 -11.67 10.11
CA LEU A 182 0.78 -13.08 10.43
C LEU A 182 1.02 -13.36 11.93
N LEU A 183 2.08 -12.81 12.51
CA LEU A 183 2.33 -12.94 13.95
C LEU A 183 1.19 -12.33 14.78
N GLY A 184 0.64 -11.18 14.35
CA GLY A 184 -0.54 -10.57 14.96
C GLY A 184 -1.77 -11.47 14.91
N ILE A 185 -2.02 -12.11 13.76
CA ILE A 185 -3.11 -13.09 13.57
C ILE A 185 -2.93 -14.29 14.50
N LEU A 186 -1.71 -14.86 14.56
CA LEU A 186 -1.41 -16.01 15.43
C LEU A 186 -1.58 -15.65 16.93
N LEU A 187 -1.11 -14.47 17.33
CA LEU A 187 -1.28 -13.99 18.71
C LEU A 187 -2.76 -13.78 19.02
N ALA A 188 -3.54 -13.20 18.10
CA ALA A 188 -4.99 -13.05 18.24
C ALA A 188 -5.68 -14.42 18.40
N PHE A 189 -5.28 -15.41 17.58
CA PHE A 189 -5.84 -16.77 17.70
C PHE A 189 -5.57 -17.41 19.06
N VAL A 190 -4.33 -17.33 19.54
CA VAL A 190 -3.96 -17.88 20.86
C VAL A 190 -4.71 -17.17 21.99
N THR A 191 -4.93 -15.86 21.87
CA THR A 191 -5.59 -15.04 22.89
C THR A 191 -7.10 -15.23 22.91
N PHE A 192 -7.74 -15.17 21.76
CA PHE A 192 -9.21 -15.17 21.67
C PHE A 192 -9.82 -16.55 21.37
N GLY A 193 -9.02 -17.52 20.89
CA GLY A 193 -9.50 -18.84 20.44
C GLY A 193 -10.34 -18.78 19.16
N THR A 194 -10.33 -17.63 18.45
CA THR A 194 -11.08 -17.36 17.24
C THR A 194 -10.41 -16.30 16.40
N LEU A 195 -10.72 -16.25 15.10
CA LEU A 195 -10.25 -15.21 14.17
C LEU A 195 -11.40 -14.43 13.51
N ASP A 196 -12.64 -14.73 13.88
CA ASP A 196 -13.85 -14.01 13.47
C ASP A 196 -13.89 -12.63 14.15
N TYR A 197 -14.14 -11.57 13.40
CA TYR A 197 -14.08 -10.20 13.90
C TYR A 197 -15.05 -9.95 15.06
N LEU A 198 -16.31 -10.35 14.90
CA LEU A 198 -17.32 -10.09 15.92
C LEU A 198 -17.03 -10.85 17.21
N GLN A 199 -16.51 -12.09 17.10
CA GLN A 199 -16.13 -12.87 18.27
C GLN A 199 -14.89 -12.29 18.97
N ILE A 200 -13.90 -11.78 18.22
CA ILE A 200 -12.75 -11.06 18.77
C ILE A 200 -13.23 -9.83 19.52
N PHE A 201 -14.06 -9.00 18.90
CA PHE A 201 -14.55 -7.75 19.47
C PHE A 201 -15.30 -8.00 20.80
N ASN A 202 -16.13 -9.03 20.84
CA ASN A 202 -16.90 -9.39 22.04
C ASN A 202 -16.04 -9.83 23.23
N LYS A 203 -14.78 -10.22 23.01
CA LYS A 203 -13.85 -10.70 24.05
C LYS A 203 -12.82 -9.66 24.50
N LEU A 204 -12.80 -8.47 23.89
CA LEU A 204 -11.75 -7.46 24.14
C LEU A 204 -11.65 -7.03 25.61
N ALA A 205 -12.78 -6.78 26.29
CA ALA A 205 -12.79 -6.30 27.66
C ALA A 205 -12.18 -7.28 28.68
N GLY A 206 -12.03 -8.55 28.34
CA GLY A 206 -11.43 -9.58 29.21
C GLY A 206 -9.95 -9.84 28.97
N VAL A 207 -9.26 -9.09 28.10
CA VAL A 207 -7.87 -9.35 27.70
C VAL A 207 -6.94 -8.28 28.27
N ASP A 208 -5.74 -8.71 28.64
CA ASP A 208 -4.69 -7.83 29.15
C ASP A 208 -4.32 -6.75 28.11
N TYR A 209 -4.17 -5.51 28.57
CA TYR A 209 -3.85 -4.34 27.76
C TYR A 209 -2.57 -4.52 26.91
N VAL A 210 -1.53 -5.16 27.48
CA VAL A 210 -0.25 -5.39 26.79
C VAL A 210 -0.43 -6.34 25.60
N ILE A 211 -1.27 -7.38 25.77
CA ILE A 211 -1.57 -8.35 24.71
C ILE A 211 -2.37 -7.69 23.59
N ILE A 212 -3.40 -6.90 23.92
CA ILE A 212 -4.17 -6.15 22.90
C ILE A 212 -3.24 -5.20 22.14
N THR A 213 -2.39 -4.47 22.85
CA THR A 213 -1.40 -3.56 22.25
C THR A 213 -0.47 -4.32 21.30
N ALA A 214 0.06 -5.48 21.70
CA ALA A 214 0.93 -6.29 20.87
C ALA A 214 0.20 -6.78 19.60
N ILE A 215 -1.04 -7.26 19.73
CA ILE A 215 -1.86 -7.67 18.58
C ILE A 215 -2.04 -6.48 17.62
N ALA A 216 -2.48 -5.32 18.11
CA ALA A 216 -2.72 -4.13 17.30
C ALA A 216 -1.46 -3.67 16.56
N LEU A 217 -0.30 -3.59 17.25
CA LEU A 217 0.97 -3.17 16.64
C LEU A 217 1.50 -4.17 15.60
N LEU A 218 1.36 -5.48 15.86
CA LEU A 218 1.75 -6.51 14.90
C LEU A 218 0.87 -6.47 13.64
N LEU A 219 -0.44 -6.30 13.80
CA LEU A 219 -1.36 -6.11 12.65
C LEU A 219 -1.04 -4.81 11.91
N PHE A 220 -0.73 -3.72 12.62
CA PHE A 220 -0.32 -2.46 12.02
C PHE A 220 0.98 -2.58 11.22
N GLY A 221 1.91 -3.46 11.61
CA GLY A 221 3.11 -3.77 10.84
C GLY A 221 2.79 -4.22 9.40
N GLY A 222 1.71 -5.00 9.23
CA GLY A 222 1.16 -5.33 7.91
C GLY A 222 0.68 -4.10 7.15
N ALA A 223 -0.08 -3.20 7.81
CA ALA A 223 -0.55 -1.95 7.21
C ALA A 223 0.62 -1.06 6.77
N VAL A 224 1.68 -0.95 7.58
CA VAL A 224 2.92 -0.21 7.23
C VAL A 224 3.53 -0.74 5.93
N GLY A 225 3.53 -2.05 5.71
CA GLY A 225 4.01 -2.68 4.47
C GLY A 225 3.14 -2.32 3.26
N LYS A 226 1.85 -2.70 3.27
CA LYS A 226 0.94 -2.53 2.11
C LYS A 226 0.64 -1.07 1.80
N SER A 227 0.46 -0.23 2.81
CA SER A 227 0.20 1.20 2.64
C SER A 227 1.47 2.04 2.55
N ALA A 228 2.62 1.40 2.40
CA ALA A 228 3.93 2.03 2.21
C ALA A 228 4.24 3.12 3.25
N GLN A 229 3.91 2.89 4.52
CA GLN A 229 4.26 3.83 5.56
C GLN A 229 5.72 3.67 5.97
N ILE A 230 6.31 4.71 6.57
CA ILE A 230 7.67 4.64 7.10
C ILE A 230 7.70 3.58 8.23
N PRO A 231 8.70 2.67 8.22
CA PRO A 231 9.88 2.65 7.34
C PRO A 231 9.72 1.84 6.04
N LEU A 232 8.64 1.08 5.79
CA LEU A 232 8.48 0.17 4.66
C LEU A 232 7.96 0.83 3.36
N HIS A 233 8.28 2.11 3.11
CA HIS A 233 7.73 2.93 2.02
C HIS A 233 8.54 2.87 0.71
N ILE A 234 9.75 2.34 0.72
CA ILE A 234 10.72 2.48 -0.38
C ILE A 234 10.26 1.85 -1.70
N TRP A 235 9.44 0.80 -1.63
CA TRP A 235 8.96 0.06 -2.80
C TRP A 235 7.96 0.86 -3.67
N LEU A 236 7.18 1.76 -3.04
CA LEU A 236 6.05 2.40 -3.71
C LEU A 236 6.48 3.30 -4.89
N PRO A 237 7.50 4.19 -4.78
CA PRO A 237 7.99 4.97 -5.91
C PRO A 237 8.64 4.12 -7.01
N ASN A 238 9.22 2.98 -6.65
CA ASN A 238 9.86 2.07 -7.61
C ASN A 238 8.82 1.21 -8.35
N ALA A 239 7.62 0.99 -7.76
CA ALA A 239 6.49 0.35 -8.43
C ALA A 239 6.00 1.11 -9.69
N MET A 240 6.46 2.36 -9.91
CA MET A 240 6.16 3.16 -11.10
C MET A 240 6.76 2.58 -12.41
N GLU A 241 7.59 1.56 -12.35
CA GLU A 241 8.09 0.82 -13.52
C GLU A 241 6.99 0.03 -14.26
N GLY A 242 5.90 -0.31 -13.58
CA GLY A 242 4.73 -0.94 -14.20
C GLY A 242 3.93 0.00 -15.11
N PRO A 243 3.03 -0.54 -15.95
CA PRO A 243 2.13 0.26 -16.80
C PRO A 243 1.28 1.25 -15.98
N THR A 244 0.98 2.43 -16.52
CA THR A 244 0.29 3.48 -15.77
C THR A 244 -1.11 3.09 -15.23
N PRO A 245 -1.95 2.30 -15.93
CA PRO A 245 -3.20 1.81 -15.35
C PRO A 245 -3.00 0.95 -14.09
N VAL A 246 -1.88 0.22 -14.02
CA VAL A 246 -1.49 -0.52 -12.80
C VAL A 246 -1.17 0.45 -11.65
N SER A 247 -0.41 1.52 -11.95
CA SER A 247 -0.12 2.56 -10.97
C SER A 247 -1.41 3.20 -10.45
N ALA A 248 -2.36 3.52 -11.35
CA ALA A 248 -3.68 4.02 -10.97
C ALA A 248 -4.42 3.06 -10.05
N LEU A 249 -4.45 1.76 -10.37
CA LEU A 249 -5.17 0.75 -9.60
C LEU A 249 -4.56 0.55 -8.21
N ILE A 250 -3.23 0.34 -8.12
CA ILE A 250 -2.51 0.13 -6.86
C ILE A 250 -2.68 1.33 -5.92
N HIS A 251 -2.55 2.56 -6.44
CA HIS A 251 -2.46 3.78 -5.63
C HIS A 251 -3.80 4.45 -5.33
N ALA A 252 -4.86 4.16 -6.10
CA ALA A 252 -6.14 4.82 -5.89
C ALA A 252 -7.03 4.09 -4.89
N ALA A 253 -7.47 2.88 -5.21
CA ALA A 253 -8.59 2.24 -4.51
C ALA A 253 -8.27 0.85 -3.95
N THR A 254 -7.03 0.34 -4.11
CA THR A 254 -6.77 -1.08 -3.83
C THR A 254 -5.63 -1.28 -2.85
N MET A 255 -4.48 -1.80 -3.26
CA MET A 255 -3.44 -2.32 -2.37
C MET A 255 -3.02 -1.36 -1.26
N VAL A 256 -2.75 -0.10 -1.59
CA VAL A 256 -2.28 0.87 -0.59
C VAL A 256 -3.40 1.34 0.36
N ALA A 257 -4.66 1.19 -0.04
CA ALA A 257 -5.83 1.46 0.81
C ALA A 257 -6.12 0.31 1.79
N ALA A 258 -5.57 -0.89 1.56
CA ALA A 258 -5.83 -2.07 2.37
C ALA A 258 -5.42 -1.89 3.84
N GLY A 259 -4.30 -1.20 4.11
CA GLY A 259 -3.86 -0.93 5.49
C GLY A 259 -4.78 0.01 6.25
N VAL A 260 -5.22 1.10 5.62
CA VAL A 260 -6.20 2.04 6.19
C VAL A 260 -7.52 1.32 6.45
N TYR A 261 -8.03 0.57 5.44
CA TYR A 261 -9.23 -0.23 5.63
C TYR A 261 -9.11 -1.24 6.78
N MET A 262 -7.96 -1.92 6.93
CA MET A 262 -7.75 -2.89 7.99
C MET A 262 -7.75 -2.24 9.38
N VAL A 263 -7.12 -1.09 9.55
CA VAL A 263 -7.11 -0.35 10.83
C VAL A 263 -8.53 0.14 11.16
N ALA A 264 -9.26 0.67 10.18
CA ALA A 264 -10.67 1.03 10.35
C ALA A 264 -11.56 -0.20 10.67
N ARG A 265 -11.38 -1.33 9.98
CA ARG A 265 -12.12 -2.57 10.22
C ARG A 265 -11.89 -3.13 11.63
N LEU A 266 -10.68 -3.04 12.12
CA LEU A 266 -10.28 -3.50 13.44
C LEU A 266 -10.23 -2.36 14.47
N MET A 267 -10.96 -1.25 14.20
CA MET A 267 -11.04 -0.09 15.08
C MET A 267 -11.26 -0.45 16.56
N PRO A 268 -12.13 -1.42 16.94
CA PRO A 268 -12.28 -1.79 18.34
C PRO A 268 -10.98 -2.32 18.99
N VAL A 269 -10.15 -3.04 18.24
CA VAL A 269 -8.84 -3.53 18.73
C VAL A 269 -7.86 -2.37 18.91
N PHE A 270 -7.76 -1.47 17.92
CA PHE A 270 -6.86 -0.32 17.97
C PHE A 270 -7.27 0.68 19.03
N ALA A 271 -8.55 0.98 19.14
CA ALA A 271 -9.09 1.91 20.13
C ALA A 271 -8.97 1.38 21.58
N SER A 272 -8.84 0.07 21.77
CA SER A 272 -8.56 -0.52 23.09
C SER A 272 -7.12 -0.33 23.56
N SER A 273 -6.25 0.30 22.76
CA SER A 273 -4.85 0.59 23.14
C SER A 273 -4.44 2.00 22.70
N GLU A 274 -4.23 2.87 23.68
CA GLU A 274 -3.73 4.23 23.43
C GLU A 274 -2.36 4.21 22.74
N VAL A 275 -1.46 3.31 23.14
CA VAL A 275 -0.13 3.13 22.51
C VAL A 275 -0.25 2.73 21.06
N ALA A 276 -1.22 1.89 20.69
CA ALA A 276 -1.45 1.51 19.30
C ALA A 276 -1.95 2.72 18.48
N LEU A 277 -2.93 3.47 18.99
CA LEU A 277 -3.42 4.69 18.33
C LEU A 277 -2.32 5.74 18.15
N ASP A 278 -1.51 5.97 19.19
CA ASP A 278 -0.38 6.92 19.13
C ASP A 278 0.68 6.48 18.11
N THR A 279 0.94 5.19 18.00
CA THR A 279 1.86 4.65 16.99
C THR A 279 1.32 4.85 15.57
N VAL A 280 0.04 4.57 15.35
CA VAL A 280 -0.62 4.80 14.05
C VAL A 280 -0.58 6.28 13.69
N MET A 281 -0.93 7.17 14.65
CA MET A 281 -0.90 8.62 14.50
C MET A 281 0.51 9.13 14.15
N PHE A 282 1.52 8.71 14.90
CA PHE A 282 2.90 9.16 14.70
C PHE A 282 3.46 8.69 13.36
N VAL A 283 3.33 7.39 13.04
CA VAL A 283 3.82 6.82 11.76
C VAL A 283 3.11 7.47 10.58
N GLY A 284 1.78 7.67 10.67
CA GLY A 284 1.01 8.36 9.64
C GLY A 284 1.48 9.80 9.43
N THR A 285 1.63 10.57 10.52
CA THR A 285 2.09 11.96 10.47
C THR A 285 3.48 12.10 9.87
N MET A 286 4.43 11.27 10.31
CA MET A 286 5.79 11.28 9.77
C MET A 286 5.81 10.89 8.30
N SER A 287 5.05 9.88 7.92
CA SER A 287 4.92 9.45 6.52
C SER A 287 4.33 10.56 5.64
N ALA A 288 3.28 11.25 6.13
CA ALA A 288 2.66 12.37 5.41
C ALA A 288 3.67 13.46 5.06
N PHE A 289 4.44 13.90 6.04
CA PHE A 289 5.39 15.00 5.88
C PHE A 289 6.64 14.60 5.09
N ILE A 290 7.29 13.50 5.45
CA ILE A 290 8.53 13.04 4.80
C ILE A 290 8.28 12.74 3.32
N ALA A 291 7.14 12.11 2.98
CA ALA A 291 6.77 11.88 1.59
C ALA A 291 6.53 13.18 0.80
N ALA A 292 5.91 14.18 1.42
CA ALA A 292 5.71 15.48 0.80
C ALA A 292 7.04 16.19 0.49
N THR A 293 8.04 16.09 1.39
CA THR A 293 9.39 16.63 1.14
C THR A 293 10.10 15.92 -0.01
N MET A 294 9.96 14.60 -0.15
CA MET A 294 10.52 13.86 -1.27
C MET A 294 9.84 14.25 -2.60
N GLY A 295 8.51 14.46 -2.59
CA GLY A 295 7.74 14.88 -3.76
C GLY A 295 8.18 16.23 -4.35
N LEU A 296 8.71 17.15 -3.51
CA LEU A 296 9.18 18.47 -3.93
C LEU A 296 10.27 18.42 -5.00
N VAL A 297 11.20 17.48 -4.89
CA VAL A 297 12.45 17.43 -5.66
C VAL A 297 12.46 16.37 -6.76
N GLN A 298 11.40 15.56 -6.85
CA GLN A 298 11.28 14.55 -7.91
C GLN A 298 10.97 15.19 -9.27
N ASN A 299 11.45 14.56 -10.34
CA ASN A 299 11.24 15.02 -11.72
C ASN A 299 10.44 14.03 -12.57
N ASP A 300 10.25 12.80 -12.11
CA ASP A 300 9.40 11.81 -12.79
C ASP A 300 7.93 12.05 -12.45
N ILE A 301 7.08 12.28 -13.48
CA ILE A 301 5.65 12.59 -13.33
C ILE A 301 4.91 11.53 -12.48
N LYS A 302 5.18 10.24 -12.70
CA LYS A 302 4.55 9.15 -11.95
C LYS A 302 5.04 9.11 -10.51
N ARG A 303 6.34 9.32 -10.28
CA ARG A 303 6.93 9.30 -8.94
C ARG A 303 6.44 10.48 -8.09
N ILE A 304 6.26 11.67 -8.66
CA ILE A 304 5.67 12.82 -7.93
C ILE A 304 4.27 12.44 -7.42
N ILE A 305 3.43 11.86 -8.30
CA ILE A 305 2.08 11.41 -7.93
C ILE A 305 2.13 10.25 -6.92
N ALA A 306 3.12 9.35 -6.99
CA ALA A 306 3.32 8.26 -6.02
C ALA A 306 3.70 8.78 -4.63
N TYR A 307 4.64 9.74 -4.51
CA TYR A 307 4.95 10.38 -3.23
C TYR A 307 3.76 11.13 -2.64
N SER A 308 2.95 11.74 -3.48
CA SER A 308 1.71 12.36 -3.00
C SER A 308 0.69 11.31 -2.51
N THR A 309 0.67 10.09 -3.06
CA THR A 309 -0.14 8.98 -2.51
C THR A 309 0.35 8.59 -1.12
N LEU A 310 1.65 8.38 -0.96
CA LEU A 310 2.28 8.05 0.32
C LEU A 310 1.97 9.11 1.38
N SER A 311 2.07 10.39 1.01
CA SER A 311 1.70 11.50 1.88
C SER A 311 0.23 11.44 2.29
N GLN A 312 -0.71 11.25 1.37
CA GLN A 312 -2.14 11.22 1.68
C GLN A 312 -2.55 10.00 2.51
N LEU A 313 -1.93 8.84 2.29
CA LEU A 313 -2.11 7.68 3.18
C LEU A 313 -1.64 8.00 4.60
N GLY A 314 -0.55 8.75 4.75
CA GLY A 314 -0.11 9.27 6.04
C GLY A 314 -1.16 10.12 6.74
N TYR A 315 -1.88 11.00 6.00
CA TYR A 315 -3.01 11.76 6.55
C TYR A 315 -4.14 10.85 7.06
N MET A 316 -4.45 9.76 6.31
CA MET A 316 -5.49 8.81 6.71
C MET A 316 -5.11 8.08 8.00
N PHE A 317 -3.88 7.57 8.12
CA PHE A 317 -3.41 6.95 9.36
C PHE A 317 -3.31 7.95 10.52
N ALA A 318 -2.89 9.18 10.26
CA ALA A 318 -2.91 10.22 11.28
C ALA A 318 -4.35 10.46 11.80
N ALA A 319 -5.34 10.50 10.89
CA ALA A 319 -6.76 10.63 11.26
C ALA A 319 -7.23 9.44 12.11
N GLU A 320 -6.95 8.20 11.70
CA GLU A 320 -7.32 7.00 12.45
C GLU A 320 -6.66 6.97 13.85
N GLY A 321 -5.37 7.31 13.92
CA GLY A 321 -4.67 7.39 15.20
C GLY A 321 -5.14 8.54 16.11
N LEU A 322 -5.70 9.61 15.54
CA LEU A 322 -6.40 10.67 16.27
C LEU A 322 -7.81 10.22 16.74
N GLY A 323 -8.33 9.09 16.27
CA GLY A 323 -9.69 8.62 16.51
C GLY A 323 -10.72 9.09 15.49
N LEU A 324 -10.30 9.78 14.44
CA LEU A 324 -11.14 10.32 13.38
C LEU A 324 -11.30 9.32 12.23
N PHE A 325 -11.79 8.11 12.53
CA PHE A 325 -11.87 6.99 11.57
C PHE A 325 -12.79 7.30 10.38
N SER A 326 -13.93 7.93 10.61
CA SER A 326 -14.88 8.28 9.55
C SER A 326 -14.28 9.28 8.56
N GLU A 327 -13.56 10.28 9.04
CA GLU A 327 -12.84 11.28 8.24
C GLU A 327 -11.70 10.62 7.44
N GLY A 328 -10.95 9.71 8.07
CA GLY A 328 -9.91 8.91 7.42
C GLY A 328 -10.47 8.10 6.24
N MET A 329 -11.59 7.39 6.45
CA MET A 329 -12.26 6.60 5.42
C MET A 329 -12.94 7.46 4.34
N PHE A 330 -13.48 8.63 4.69
CA PHE A 330 -13.98 9.57 3.68
C PHE A 330 -12.85 10.15 2.84
N HIS A 331 -11.69 10.45 3.47
CA HIS A 331 -10.51 10.88 2.73
C HIS A 331 -9.97 9.77 1.81
N LEU A 332 -9.99 8.51 2.24
CA LEU A 332 -9.66 7.36 1.40
C LEU A 332 -10.57 7.28 0.16
N THR A 333 -11.88 7.43 0.34
CA THR A 333 -12.87 7.43 -0.75
C THR A 333 -12.59 8.57 -1.75
N SER A 334 -12.36 9.76 -1.23
CA SER A 334 -12.01 10.96 -2.02
C SER A 334 -10.71 10.77 -2.78
N HIS A 335 -9.69 10.27 -2.09
CA HIS A 335 -8.36 9.97 -2.62
C HIS A 335 -8.43 8.98 -3.78
N ALA A 336 -9.21 7.91 -3.66
CA ALA A 336 -9.36 6.92 -4.70
C ALA A 336 -9.76 7.54 -6.04
N VAL A 337 -10.68 8.51 -6.02
CA VAL A 337 -11.19 9.16 -7.23
C VAL A 337 -10.16 10.12 -7.84
N PHE A 338 -9.65 11.08 -7.06
CA PHE A 338 -8.72 12.07 -7.64
C PHE A 338 -7.33 11.47 -7.94
N LYS A 339 -6.92 10.40 -7.26
CA LYS A 339 -5.67 9.71 -7.60
C LYS A 339 -5.76 8.88 -8.87
N ALA A 340 -6.87 8.16 -9.06
CA ALA A 340 -7.12 7.52 -10.34
C ALA A 340 -7.07 8.56 -11.47
N LEU A 341 -7.73 9.70 -11.29
CA LEU A 341 -7.72 10.79 -12.25
C LEU A 341 -6.30 11.30 -12.59
N LEU A 342 -5.48 11.57 -11.57
CA LEU A 342 -4.12 12.07 -11.76
C LEU A 342 -3.19 11.04 -12.43
N PHE A 343 -3.27 9.76 -12.02
CA PHE A 343 -2.47 8.71 -12.66
C PHE A 343 -2.91 8.45 -14.11
N LEU A 344 -4.21 8.35 -14.36
CA LEU A 344 -4.70 8.15 -15.73
C LEU A 344 -4.39 9.37 -16.61
N GLY A 345 -4.52 10.60 -16.08
CA GLY A 345 -4.10 11.81 -16.77
C GLY A 345 -2.61 11.81 -17.10
N SER A 346 -1.74 11.37 -16.15
CA SER A 346 -0.32 11.17 -16.47
C SER A 346 -0.11 10.10 -17.54
N GLY A 347 -0.93 9.04 -17.56
CA GLY A 347 -0.92 8.02 -18.61
C GLY A 347 -1.22 8.57 -20.00
N SER A 348 -2.21 9.46 -20.10
CA SER A 348 -2.51 10.19 -21.35
C SER A 348 -1.33 11.01 -21.81
N VAL A 349 -0.68 11.77 -20.91
CA VAL A 349 0.53 12.55 -21.22
C VAL A 349 1.67 11.65 -21.69
N LEU A 350 1.89 10.50 -21.03
CA LEU A 350 2.97 9.58 -21.38
C LEU A 350 2.81 8.94 -22.77
N ILE A 351 1.58 8.61 -23.17
CA ILE A 351 1.32 8.12 -24.54
C ILE A 351 1.62 9.22 -25.55
N ALA A 352 1.11 10.43 -25.33
CA ALA A 352 1.33 11.56 -26.25
C ALA A 352 2.82 11.96 -26.37
N LEU A 353 3.62 11.72 -25.33
CA LEU A 353 5.05 12.05 -25.28
C LEU A 353 5.98 10.82 -25.40
N HIS A 354 5.50 9.72 -26.00
CA HIS A 354 6.30 8.50 -26.21
C HIS A 354 7.05 8.03 -24.95
N HIS A 355 6.33 8.00 -23.80
CA HIS A 355 6.82 7.58 -22.49
C HIS A 355 7.91 8.45 -21.85
N LEU A 356 8.01 9.73 -22.23
CA LEU A 356 8.86 10.71 -21.55
C LEU A 356 8.36 10.92 -20.10
N LEU A 357 9.17 10.59 -19.08
CA LEU A 357 8.82 10.67 -17.66
C LEU A 357 9.23 11.99 -17.01
N ASP A 358 10.30 12.62 -17.51
CA ASP A 358 10.94 13.79 -16.90
C ASP A 358 10.16 15.08 -17.20
N VAL A 359 9.49 15.63 -16.18
CA VAL A 359 8.70 16.87 -16.30
C VAL A 359 9.55 18.08 -16.66
N GLN A 360 10.85 18.06 -16.41
CA GLN A 360 11.75 19.15 -16.82
C GLN A 360 11.97 19.22 -18.33
N LYS A 361 11.70 18.12 -19.04
CA LYS A 361 11.78 18.01 -20.52
C LYS A 361 10.43 18.16 -21.20
N MET A 362 9.34 18.30 -20.44
CA MET A 362 8.00 18.56 -20.94
C MET A 362 7.76 20.08 -21.06
N GLY A 363 6.60 20.45 -21.56
CA GLY A 363 6.13 21.84 -21.58
C GLY A 363 5.16 22.13 -22.73
N GLN A 364 4.25 23.10 -22.51
CA GLN A 364 3.29 23.65 -23.50
C GLN A 364 2.39 22.63 -24.20
N ILE A 365 2.12 21.47 -23.60
CA ILE A 365 1.22 20.46 -24.19
C ILE A 365 -0.26 20.75 -23.93
N GLY A 366 -0.57 21.69 -23.04
CA GLY A 366 -1.94 21.94 -22.57
C GLY A 366 -2.93 22.31 -23.68
N ARG A 367 -2.48 23.00 -24.72
CA ARG A 367 -3.35 23.37 -25.87
C ARG A 367 -3.66 22.18 -26.77
N ALA A 368 -2.73 21.24 -26.90
CA ALA A 368 -2.90 20.04 -27.74
C ALA A 368 -3.72 18.95 -27.02
N MET A 369 -3.76 19.00 -25.68
CA MET A 369 -4.47 18.01 -24.84
C MET A 369 -5.45 18.71 -23.86
N PRO A 370 -6.50 19.40 -24.34
CA PRO A 370 -7.35 20.22 -23.50
C PRO A 370 -8.16 19.44 -22.46
N ILE A 371 -8.67 18.23 -22.81
CA ILE A 371 -9.44 17.38 -21.89
C ILE A 371 -8.52 16.84 -20.81
N THR A 372 -7.36 16.29 -21.17
CA THR A 372 -6.37 15.79 -20.22
C THR A 372 -5.90 16.91 -19.29
N THR A 373 -5.62 18.12 -19.81
CA THR A 373 -5.18 19.27 -19.02
C THR A 373 -6.24 19.72 -18.04
N GLY A 374 -7.50 19.87 -18.48
CA GLY A 374 -8.61 20.30 -17.63
C GLY A 374 -8.91 19.30 -16.51
N THR A 375 -8.94 18.00 -16.84
CA THR A 375 -9.20 16.94 -15.85
C THR A 375 -8.03 16.78 -14.87
N PHE A 376 -6.78 16.91 -15.33
CA PHE A 376 -5.59 16.91 -14.47
C PHE A 376 -5.57 18.13 -13.52
N LEU A 377 -6.01 19.31 -13.98
CA LEU A 377 -6.17 20.50 -13.13
C LEU A 377 -7.16 20.24 -11.99
N ILE A 378 -8.33 19.64 -12.30
CA ILE A 378 -9.34 19.28 -11.30
C ILE A 378 -8.76 18.34 -10.25
N GLY A 379 -8.04 17.29 -10.67
CA GLY A 379 -7.35 16.37 -9.74
C GLY A 379 -6.28 17.06 -8.90
N SER A 380 -5.55 18.02 -9.48
CA SER A 380 -4.51 18.80 -8.79
C SER A 380 -5.09 19.75 -7.75
N LEU A 381 -6.20 20.43 -8.06
CA LEU A 381 -6.92 21.30 -7.13
C LEU A 381 -7.53 20.48 -5.98
N ALA A 382 -8.08 19.31 -6.27
CA ALA A 382 -8.59 18.40 -5.24
C ALA A 382 -7.47 17.94 -4.30
N LEU A 383 -6.33 17.50 -4.83
CA LEU A 383 -5.20 17.08 -4.02
C LEU A 383 -4.63 18.23 -3.16
N ALA A 384 -4.61 19.46 -3.69
CA ALA A 384 -4.19 20.64 -2.96
C ALA A 384 -5.16 21.03 -1.81
N GLY A 385 -6.42 20.57 -1.85
CA GLY A 385 -7.45 20.93 -0.87
C GLY A 385 -8.13 22.27 -1.16
N ILE A 386 -8.38 22.57 -2.43
CA ILE A 386 -9.06 23.80 -2.84
C ILE A 386 -10.58 23.52 -2.97
N PRO A 387 -11.45 24.37 -2.38
CA PRO A 387 -12.88 24.25 -2.61
C PRO A 387 -13.25 24.62 -4.06
N PRO A 388 -14.28 24.02 -4.66
CA PRO A 388 -15.26 23.10 -4.08
C PRO A 388 -14.91 21.61 -4.30
N PHE A 389 -13.65 21.26 -4.54
CA PHE A 389 -13.24 19.89 -4.85
C PHE A 389 -13.24 19.00 -3.61
N VAL A 390 -13.45 17.69 -3.82
CA VAL A 390 -13.63 16.69 -2.75
C VAL A 390 -12.48 16.65 -1.74
N GLY A 391 -11.24 16.96 -2.17
CA GLY A 391 -10.06 16.97 -1.30
C GLY A 391 -10.13 18.01 -0.18
N PHE A 392 -10.75 19.17 -0.42
CA PHE A 392 -11.03 20.16 0.61
C PHE A 392 -11.96 19.57 1.71
N PHE A 393 -13.05 18.97 1.32
CA PHE A 393 -14.03 18.41 2.26
C PHE A 393 -13.54 17.17 3.04
N SER A 394 -12.46 16.53 2.60
CA SER A 394 -11.94 15.32 3.22
C SER A 394 -10.59 15.47 3.93
N LYS A 395 -9.67 16.32 3.44
CA LYS A 395 -8.35 16.53 4.02
C LYS A 395 -8.37 17.58 5.13
N ASP A 396 -9.05 18.71 4.90
CA ASP A 396 -9.05 19.83 5.84
C ASP A 396 -9.67 19.49 7.19
N PRO A 397 -10.77 18.67 7.28
CA PRO A 397 -11.26 18.16 8.54
C PRO A 397 -10.23 17.38 9.37
N ILE A 398 -9.34 16.63 8.70
CA ILE A 398 -8.25 15.91 9.39
C ILE A 398 -7.25 16.90 10.01
N ILE A 399 -6.94 17.99 9.30
CA ILE A 399 -6.02 19.03 9.80
C ILE A 399 -6.68 19.83 10.94
N GLU A 400 -7.97 20.15 10.82
CA GLU A 400 -8.76 20.81 11.86
C GLU A 400 -8.84 19.94 13.12
N GLY A 401 -9.17 18.65 12.99
CA GLY A 401 -9.18 17.73 14.12
C GLY A 401 -7.80 17.54 14.77
N ALA A 402 -6.72 17.53 13.97
CA ALA A 402 -5.38 17.51 14.51
C ALA A 402 -5.03 18.76 15.33
N TYR A 403 -5.53 19.95 14.93
CA TYR A 403 -5.33 21.20 15.68
C TYR A 403 -5.92 21.12 17.09
N GLU A 404 -7.09 20.52 17.25
CA GLU A 404 -7.77 20.39 18.54
C GLU A 404 -7.15 19.32 19.44
N ILE A 405 -6.63 18.22 18.84
CA ILE A 405 -6.14 17.06 19.62
C ILE A 405 -4.64 17.13 19.88
N ASN A 406 -3.82 17.48 18.88
CA ASN A 406 -2.37 17.38 18.98
C ASN A 406 -1.65 18.38 18.08
N THR A 407 -1.08 19.42 18.70
CA THR A 407 -0.37 20.50 18.01
C THR A 407 0.80 20.01 17.13
N PHE A 408 1.52 18.97 17.56
CA PHE A 408 2.63 18.39 16.78
C PHE A 408 2.10 17.81 15.47
N VAL A 409 1.06 16.99 15.53
CA VAL A 409 0.41 16.41 14.36
C VAL A 409 -0.10 17.50 13.43
N PHE A 410 -0.80 18.50 13.99
CA PHE A 410 -1.29 19.66 13.23
C PHE A 410 -0.18 20.33 12.44
N LEU A 411 0.93 20.71 13.07
CA LEU A 411 2.02 21.43 12.40
C LEU A 411 2.61 20.65 11.23
N PHE A 412 2.79 19.33 11.39
CA PHE A 412 3.33 18.49 10.32
C PHE A 412 2.32 18.28 9.18
N LEU A 413 1.04 18.05 9.48
CA LEU A 413 0.00 17.91 8.46
C LEU A 413 -0.25 19.23 7.74
N TRP A 414 -0.33 20.34 8.47
CA TRP A 414 -0.48 21.69 7.89
C TRP A 414 0.70 22.06 7.00
N GLY A 415 1.94 21.85 7.45
CA GLY A 415 3.13 22.03 6.63
C GLY A 415 3.15 21.12 5.40
N GLY A 416 2.73 19.87 5.55
CA GLY A 416 2.56 18.91 4.46
C GLY A 416 1.54 19.36 3.41
N ALA A 417 0.47 20.05 3.83
CA ALA A 417 -0.53 20.60 2.90
C ALA A 417 0.07 21.70 1.99
N PHE A 418 0.92 22.59 2.54
CA PHE A 418 1.67 23.57 1.75
C PHE A 418 2.55 22.89 0.70
N LEU A 419 3.35 21.91 1.15
CA LEU A 419 4.24 21.17 0.26
C LEU A 419 3.47 20.44 -0.84
N THR A 420 2.32 19.85 -0.49
CA THR A 420 1.44 19.15 -1.44
C THR A 420 0.93 20.09 -2.53
N ALA A 421 0.41 21.24 -2.16
CA ALA A 421 -0.06 22.26 -3.11
C ALA A 421 1.08 22.74 -4.02
N PHE A 422 2.26 22.96 -3.47
CA PHE A 422 3.42 23.39 -4.24
C PHE A 422 3.88 22.34 -5.25
N TYR A 423 4.16 21.09 -4.84
CA TYR A 423 4.75 20.13 -5.78
C TYR A 423 3.77 19.66 -6.87
N ILE A 424 2.46 19.58 -6.57
CA ILE A 424 1.50 19.17 -7.60
C ILE A 424 1.32 20.28 -8.65
N PHE A 425 1.33 21.55 -8.24
CA PHE A 425 1.28 22.67 -9.19
C PHE A 425 2.61 22.92 -9.89
N ARG A 426 3.75 22.61 -9.25
CA ARG A 426 5.04 22.52 -9.95
C ARG A 426 4.96 21.52 -11.10
N LEU A 427 4.47 20.31 -10.83
CA LEU A 427 4.26 19.28 -11.85
C LEU A 427 3.32 19.80 -12.96
N PHE A 428 2.18 20.35 -12.56
CA PHE A 428 1.16 20.84 -13.50
C PHE A 428 1.72 21.92 -14.44
N PHE A 429 2.37 22.96 -13.90
CA PHE A 429 2.93 24.03 -14.72
C PHE A 429 4.05 23.53 -15.62
N LEU A 430 4.98 22.75 -15.10
CA LEU A 430 6.08 22.20 -15.89
C LEU A 430 5.62 21.33 -17.05
N THR A 431 4.54 20.58 -16.88
CA THR A 431 4.02 19.67 -17.91
C THR A 431 3.20 20.41 -18.94
N PHE A 432 2.23 21.24 -18.51
CA PHE A 432 1.18 21.73 -19.42
C PHE A 432 1.42 23.16 -19.93
N PHE A 433 2.14 24.01 -19.22
CA PHE A 433 2.19 25.44 -19.53
C PHE A 433 3.59 26.04 -19.64
N ASP A 434 4.57 25.56 -18.86
CA ASP A 434 5.89 26.19 -18.79
C ASP A 434 6.70 25.90 -20.05
N GLY A 435 7.34 26.92 -20.58
CA GLY A 435 8.36 26.99 -21.62
C GLY A 435 8.40 25.88 -22.69
N ASP A 436 8.90 26.23 -23.84
CA ASP A 436 9.13 25.27 -24.91
C ASP A 436 10.40 24.45 -24.67
N ARG A 437 10.27 23.34 -23.96
CA ARG A 437 11.38 22.43 -23.64
C ARG A 437 11.24 21.06 -24.30
N LEU A 438 10.09 20.84 -24.95
CA LEU A 438 9.82 19.60 -25.64
C LEU A 438 10.62 19.52 -26.93
N ASP A 439 11.18 18.36 -27.22
CA ASP A 439 11.82 18.07 -28.49
C ASP A 439 10.86 18.40 -29.64
N PRO A 440 11.28 19.19 -30.66
CA PRO A 440 10.43 19.55 -31.80
C PRO A 440 9.78 18.35 -32.48
N HIS A 441 10.50 17.24 -32.60
CA HIS A 441 9.98 16.01 -33.21
C HIS A 441 8.83 15.40 -32.39
N LEU A 442 8.91 15.41 -31.06
CA LEU A 442 7.83 14.94 -30.19
C LEU A 442 6.61 15.86 -30.25
N ARG A 443 6.83 17.18 -30.37
CA ARG A 443 5.76 18.17 -30.40
C ARG A 443 4.78 17.98 -31.58
N GLU A 444 5.24 17.60 -32.74
CA GLU A 444 4.41 17.38 -33.92
C GLU A 444 3.41 16.24 -33.74
N HIS A 445 3.71 15.32 -32.83
CA HIS A 445 2.89 14.13 -32.55
C HIS A 445 1.99 14.27 -31.32
N VAL A 446 2.05 15.40 -30.59
CA VAL A 446 1.20 15.60 -29.41
C VAL A 446 -0.24 15.83 -29.82
N HIS A 447 -1.12 14.94 -29.43
CA HIS A 447 -2.56 15.03 -29.63
C HIS A 447 -3.32 14.47 -28.42
N GLU A 448 -4.59 14.82 -28.31
CA GLU A 448 -5.46 14.31 -27.23
C GLU A 448 -5.65 12.79 -27.35
N SER A 449 -5.80 12.14 -26.21
CA SER A 449 -6.04 10.71 -26.12
C SER A 449 -7.41 10.32 -26.68
N PRO A 450 -7.59 9.07 -27.14
CA PRO A 450 -8.86 8.59 -27.70
C PRO A 450 -10.00 8.53 -26.65
N PRO A 451 -11.28 8.45 -27.09
CA PRO A 451 -12.45 8.53 -26.19
C PRO A 451 -12.47 7.48 -25.06
N ASN A 452 -11.97 6.27 -25.31
CA ASN A 452 -11.87 5.23 -24.26
C ASN A 452 -10.88 5.58 -23.14
N MET A 453 -10.03 6.59 -23.33
CA MET A 453 -9.16 7.14 -22.30
C MET A 453 -9.71 8.45 -21.73
N THR A 454 -10.26 9.35 -22.55
CA THR A 454 -10.76 10.65 -22.08
C THR A 454 -12.09 10.57 -21.35
N ILE A 455 -12.99 9.64 -21.71
CA ILE A 455 -14.27 9.45 -20.98
C ILE A 455 -14.05 9.08 -19.50
N PRO A 456 -13.20 8.09 -19.15
CA PRO A 456 -12.83 7.83 -17.75
C PRO A 456 -12.30 9.06 -17.02
N LEU A 457 -11.46 9.89 -17.66
CA LEU A 457 -10.94 11.11 -17.05
C LEU A 457 -12.07 12.10 -16.73
N ILE A 458 -13.02 12.31 -17.67
CA ILE A 458 -14.15 13.22 -17.46
C ILE A 458 -15.05 12.74 -16.32
N VAL A 459 -15.35 11.43 -16.28
CA VAL A 459 -16.21 10.85 -15.22
C VAL A 459 -15.54 10.98 -13.85
N LEU A 460 -14.27 10.64 -13.73
CA LEU A 460 -13.51 10.78 -12.47
C LEU A 460 -13.37 12.25 -12.06
N ALA A 461 -13.17 13.17 -13.03
CA ALA A 461 -13.13 14.62 -12.75
C ALA A 461 -14.49 15.10 -12.22
N THR A 462 -15.60 14.68 -12.82
CA THR A 462 -16.96 15.00 -12.36
C THR A 462 -17.18 14.47 -10.94
N ALA A 463 -16.81 13.22 -10.67
CA ALA A 463 -16.89 12.63 -9.34
C ALA A 463 -16.02 13.41 -8.32
N THR A 464 -14.84 13.88 -8.72
CA THR A 464 -13.95 14.71 -7.88
C THR A 464 -14.60 16.05 -7.48
N VAL A 465 -15.47 16.61 -8.29
CA VAL A 465 -16.24 17.82 -7.96
C VAL A 465 -17.45 17.50 -7.08
N VAL A 466 -18.16 16.42 -7.40
CA VAL A 466 -19.49 16.15 -6.83
C VAL A 466 -19.44 15.47 -5.47
N LEU A 467 -18.52 14.51 -5.26
CA LEU A 467 -18.49 13.69 -4.04
C LEU A 467 -18.29 14.49 -2.75
N GLY A 468 -17.61 15.63 -2.81
CA GLY A 468 -17.38 16.49 -1.63
C GLY A 468 -18.68 16.97 -0.99
N PHE A 469 -19.70 17.23 -1.78
CA PHE A 469 -21.02 17.69 -1.29
C PHE A 469 -21.82 16.60 -0.57
N PHE A 470 -21.41 15.34 -0.69
CA PHE A 470 -22.04 14.22 0.01
C PHE A 470 -21.29 13.81 1.30
N LYS A 471 -20.37 14.63 1.81
CA LYS A 471 -19.61 14.37 3.05
C LYS A 471 -20.50 13.89 4.19
N GLU A 472 -21.58 14.63 4.50
CA GLU A 472 -22.52 14.29 5.58
C GLU A 472 -23.12 12.89 5.41
N PHE A 473 -23.52 12.56 4.19
CA PHE A 473 -24.03 11.24 3.89
C PHE A 473 -23.01 10.14 4.21
N PHE A 474 -21.76 10.30 3.76
CA PHE A 474 -20.71 9.30 3.98
C PHE A 474 -20.36 9.15 5.47
N ILE A 475 -20.20 10.26 6.20
CA ILE A 475 -19.91 10.22 7.63
C ILE A 475 -21.04 9.52 8.40
N ASN A 476 -22.31 9.87 8.13
CA ASN A 476 -23.44 9.24 8.78
C ASN A 476 -23.60 7.77 8.37
N PHE A 477 -23.31 7.41 7.13
CA PHE A 477 -23.34 6.05 6.63
C PHE A 477 -22.32 5.15 7.34
N LEU A 478 -21.16 5.66 7.69
CA LEU A 478 -20.09 4.90 8.34
C LEU A 478 -20.27 4.73 9.86
N LYS A 479 -21.10 5.55 10.53
CA LYS A 479 -21.30 5.48 11.99
C LYS A 479 -21.59 4.07 12.53
N PRO A 480 -22.46 3.24 11.92
CA PRO A 480 -22.72 1.89 12.44
C PRO A 480 -21.50 0.98 12.48
N SER A 481 -20.45 1.26 11.69
CA SER A 481 -19.22 0.48 11.63
C SER A 481 -18.03 1.14 12.36
N LEU A 482 -18.04 2.46 12.58
CA LEU A 482 -16.89 3.22 13.06
C LEU A 482 -17.17 4.12 14.29
N ASP A 483 -18.39 4.11 14.82
CA ASP A 483 -18.73 4.85 16.06
C ASP A 483 -19.28 3.88 17.10
N PRO A 484 -18.60 3.70 18.25
CA PRO A 484 -19.02 2.75 19.29
C PRO A 484 -20.46 2.94 19.74
N ALA A 485 -20.96 4.18 19.77
CA ALA A 485 -22.32 4.48 20.19
C ALA A 485 -23.39 3.85 19.25
N TYR A 486 -23.05 3.69 17.97
CA TYR A 486 -23.94 3.15 16.94
C TYR A 486 -23.67 1.67 16.62
N MET A 487 -22.58 1.08 17.09
CA MET A 487 -22.24 -0.34 16.89
C MET A 487 -23.15 -1.24 17.71
N LYS A 488 -24.22 -1.76 17.12
CA LYS A 488 -25.22 -2.60 17.80
C LYS A 488 -24.68 -3.97 18.24
N PHE A 489 -23.61 -4.43 17.61
CA PHE A 489 -23.04 -5.75 17.81
C PHE A 489 -22.01 -5.80 18.97
N LEU A 490 -21.56 -4.66 19.51
CA LEU A 490 -20.61 -4.63 20.62
C LEU A 490 -21.33 -4.73 21.98
N PRO A 491 -20.80 -5.54 22.93
CA PRO A 491 -21.20 -5.51 24.33
C PRO A 491 -20.97 -4.13 24.99
N ASN A 492 -21.70 -3.81 26.04
CA ASN A 492 -21.62 -2.49 26.67
C ASN A 492 -20.27 -2.21 27.34
N ASP A 493 -19.61 -3.23 27.91
CA ASP A 493 -18.27 -3.16 28.47
C ASP A 493 -17.20 -2.87 27.43
N VAL A 494 -17.32 -3.52 26.26
CA VAL A 494 -16.43 -3.25 25.12
C VAL A 494 -16.69 -1.87 24.53
N LYS A 495 -17.95 -1.44 24.42
CA LYS A 495 -18.27 -0.06 24.00
C LYS A 495 -17.66 0.99 24.91
N ALA A 496 -17.70 0.76 26.23
CA ALA A 496 -17.07 1.66 27.19
C ALA A 496 -15.54 1.72 26.99
N LEU A 497 -14.88 0.56 26.87
CA LEU A 497 -13.45 0.46 26.61
C LEU A 497 -13.03 1.19 25.32
N VAL A 498 -13.73 0.94 24.22
CA VAL A 498 -13.46 1.58 22.91
C VAL A 498 -13.74 3.08 22.96
N SER A 499 -14.82 3.52 23.63
CA SER A 499 -15.15 4.93 23.78
C SER A 499 -14.13 5.67 24.63
N GLU A 500 -13.58 5.03 25.68
CA GLU A 500 -12.48 5.57 26.48
C GLU A 500 -11.24 5.81 25.63
N GLY A 501 -10.84 4.83 24.81
CA GLY A 501 -9.71 4.96 23.88
C GLY A 501 -9.90 6.06 22.83
N LEU A 502 -11.14 6.31 22.43
CA LEU A 502 -11.48 7.39 21.48
C LEU A 502 -11.82 8.72 22.18
N SER A 503 -11.67 8.85 23.49
CA SER A 503 -12.05 10.05 24.25
C SER A 503 -11.39 11.33 23.74
N ARG A 504 -10.17 11.23 23.18
CA ARG A 504 -9.44 12.34 22.56
C ARG A 504 -10.17 12.97 21.39
N ALA A 505 -10.99 12.20 20.65
CA ALA A 505 -11.76 12.66 19.52
C ALA A 505 -13.17 13.19 19.90
N HIS A 506 -13.67 12.88 21.11
CA HIS A 506 -15.02 13.27 21.51
C HIS A 506 -15.26 14.77 21.61
N HIS A 507 -14.20 15.55 21.81
CA HIS A 507 -14.28 17.01 21.91
C HIS A 507 -14.16 17.70 20.55
N VAL A 508 -13.78 16.96 19.52
CA VAL A 508 -13.58 17.51 18.17
C VAL A 508 -14.92 17.69 17.49
N HIS A 509 -15.23 18.93 17.14
CA HIS A 509 -16.46 19.27 16.44
C HIS A 509 -16.19 19.57 14.97
N ILE A 510 -16.26 18.56 14.12
CA ILE A 510 -16.14 18.72 12.66
C ILE A 510 -17.54 18.80 12.06
N GLU A 511 -17.82 19.90 11.36
CA GLU A 511 -19.09 20.09 10.65
C GLU A 511 -19.30 18.97 9.60
N PRO A 512 -20.30 18.13 9.74
CA PRO A 512 -20.55 17.04 8.80
C PRO A 512 -21.11 17.54 7.48
N ASN A 513 -21.95 18.60 7.50
CA ASN A 513 -22.57 19.15 6.30
C ASN A 513 -21.56 19.92 5.46
N ALA A 514 -21.50 19.63 4.15
CA ALA A 514 -20.52 20.23 3.25
C ALA A 514 -20.66 21.76 3.13
N PHE A 515 -21.90 22.28 3.09
CA PHE A 515 -22.13 23.73 2.99
C PHE A 515 -21.81 24.45 4.29
N SER A 516 -22.21 23.88 5.44
CA SER A 516 -21.83 24.42 6.76
C SER A 516 -20.32 24.38 6.95
N PHE A 517 -19.66 23.27 6.56
CA PHE A 517 -18.20 23.14 6.60
C PHE A 517 -17.51 24.20 5.73
N LEU A 518 -17.97 24.40 4.49
CA LEU A 518 -17.45 25.44 3.61
C LEU A 518 -17.63 26.84 4.23
N GLY A 519 -18.81 27.13 4.79
CA GLY A 519 -19.09 28.39 5.48
C GLY A 519 -18.19 28.59 6.70
N HIS A 520 -18.02 27.56 7.54
CA HIS A 520 -17.13 27.57 8.69
C HIS A 520 -15.66 27.82 8.26
N SER A 521 -15.16 27.07 7.30
CA SER A 521 -13.78 27.20 6.82
C SER A 521 -13.47 28.57 6.18
N LEU A 522 -14.48 29.24 5.60
CA LEU A 522 -14.32 30.60 5.03
C LEU A 522 -14.44 31.72 6.08
N THR A 523 -14.93 31.43 7.29
CA THR A 523 -15.14 32.42 8.36
C THR A 523 -14.27 32.21 9.58
N SER A 524 -13.83 30.95 9.84
CA SER A 524 -12.95 30.62 10.96
C SER A 524 -11.49 31.00 10.63
N PHE A 525 -10.74 31.42 11.65
CA PHE A 525 -9.31 31.68 11.50
C PHE A 525 -8.54 30.47 10.98
N LEU A 526 -8.83 29.28 11.52
CA LEU A 526 -8.13 28.05 11.16
C LEU A 526 -8.42 27.63 9.71
N GLY A 527 -9.68 27.63 9.28
CA GLY A 527 -10.05 27.31 7.91
C GLY A 527 -9.43 28.28 6.89
N ILE A 528 -9.46 29.59 7.19
CA ILE A 528 -8.78 30.62 6.36
C ILE A 528 -7.26 30.35 6.31
N LEU A 529 -6.64 29.99 7.43
CA LEU A 529 -5.21 29.67 7.50
C LEU A 529 -4.85 28.47 6.62
N ILE A 530 -5.62 27.37 6.68
CA ILE A 530 -5.40 26.16 5.89
C ILE A 530 -5.56 26.49 4.39
N LEU A 531 -6.63 27.16 4.02
CA LEU A 531 -6.90 27.56 2.63
C LEU A 531 -5.83 28.53 2.10
N ALA A 532 -5.46 29.54 2.87
CA ALA A 532 -4.40 30.49 2.50
C ALA A 532 -3.06 29.77 2.29
N THR A 533 -2.77 28.75 3.08
CA THR A 533 -1.57 27.92 2.96
C THR A 533 -1.55 27.14 1.64
N ALA A 534 -2.66 26.54 1.24
CA ALA A 534 -2.78 25.85 -0.04
C ALA A 534 -2.62 26.85 -1.22
N ILE A 535 -3.27 28.00 -1.16
CA ILE A 535 -3.15 29.07 -2.17
C ILE A 535 -1.71 29.60 -2.23
N ALA A 536 -1.03 29.76 -1.09
CA ALA A 536 0.36 30.19 -1.04
C ALA A 536 1.29 29.18 -1.74
N GLY A 537 1.08 27.88 -1.54
CA GLY A 537 1.83 26.82 -2.24
C GLY A 537 1.64 26.88 -3.75
N ILE A 538 0.40 27.02 -4.22
CA ILE A 538 0.07 27.18 -5.65
C ILE A 538 0.72 28.44 -6.22
N THR A 539 0.58 29.57 -5.52
CA THR A 539 1.12 30.86 -5.95
C THR A 539 2.64 30.83 -6.04
N LEU A 540 3.32 30.21 -5.06
CA LEU A 540 4.77 30.04 -5.10
C LEU A 540 5.19 29.20 -6.31
N ALA A 541 4.51 28.10 -6.59
CA ALA A 541 4.77 27.27 -7.78
C ALA A 541 4.57 28.09 -9.08
N TYR A 542 3.51 28.90 -9.15
CA TYR A 542 3.23 29.76 -10.30
C TYR A 542 4.33 30.82 -10.51
N VAL A 543 4.76 31.50 -9.42
CA VAL A 543 5.82 32.53 -9.47
C VAL A 543 7.16 31.92 -9.89
N MET A 544 7.48 30.72 -9.41
CA MET A 544 8.75 30.05 -9.72
C MET A 544 8.80 29.48 -11.15
N TYR A 545 7.75 28.80 -11.57
CA TYR A 545 7.78 28.01 -12.80
C TYR A 545 7.09 28.70 -13.98
N GLN A 546 6.09 29.56 -13.76
CA GLN A 546 5.39 30.25 -14.84
C GLN A 546 5.91 31.68 -15.04
N ILE A 547 5.97 32.48 -13.99
CA ILE A 547 6.49 33.85 -14.06
C ILE A 547 8.03 33.90 -14.10
N ARG A 548 8.69 32.88 -13.50
CA ARG A 548 10.15 32.74 -13.40
C ARG A 548 10.86 33.90 -12.69
N ARG A 549 10.18 34.54 -11.74
CA ARG A 549 10.79 35.60 -10.91
C ARG A 549 11.76 35.03 -9.87
N ILE A 550 11.52 33.81 -9.43
CA ILE A 550 12.32 33.10 -8.44
C ILE A 550 12.94 31.91 -9.17
N ASP A 551 14.28 31.85 -9.16
CA ASP A 551 15.03 30.77 -9.81
C ASP A 551 15.11 29.54 -8.89
N PRO A 552 14.50 28.40 -9.27
CA PRO A 552 14.52 27.17 -8.47
C PRO A 552 15.93 26.64 -8.22
N VAL A 553 16.87 26.84 -9.18
CA VAL A 553 18.25 26.34 -9.07
C VAL A 553 18.98 27.09 -7.95
N LYS A 554 18.85 28.42 -7.89
CA LYS A 554 19.46 29.24 -6.83
C LYS A 554 18.96 28.86 -5.44
N ILE A 555 17.66 28.52 -5.29
CA ILE A 555 17.13 28.05 -4.01
C ILE A 555 17.73 26.68 -3.68
N GLY A 556 17.79 25.76 -4.64
CA GLY A 556 18.41 24.45 -4.46
C GLY A 556 19.87 24.54 -4.01
N ASP A 557 20.62 25.47 -4.58
CA ASP A 557 22.04 25.72 -4.22
C ASP A 557 22.16 26.34 -2.81
N MET A 558 21.29 27.28 -2.45
CA MET A 558 21.26 27.89 -1.12
C MET A 558 20.97 26.87 -0.02
N PHE A 559 20.06 25.92 -0.26
CA PHE A 559 19.67 24.86 0.68
C PHE A 559 20.20 23.49 0.27
N GLN A 560 21.39 23.43 -0.34
CA GLN A 560 21.97 22.20 -0.92
C GLN A 560 21.95 20.97 0.01
N PRO A 561 22.26 21.05 1.33
CA PRO A 561 22.19 19.90 2.22
C PRO A 561 20.77 19.33 2.34
N ILE A 562 19.77 20.20 2.46
CA ILE A 562 18.36 19.83 2.57
C ILE A 562 17.86 19.26 1.23
N TYR A 563 18.23 19.91 0.12
CA TYR A 563 17.94 19.41 -1.22
C TYR A 563 18.50 18.00 -1.43
N LYS A 564 19.76 17.76 -1.07
CA LYS A 564 20.40 16.42 -1.16
C LYS A 564 19.70 15.39 -0.27
N LEU A 565 19.27 15.77 0.94
CA LEU A 565 18.51 14.90 1.84
C LEU A 565 17.20 14.43 1.17
N PHE A 566 16.43 15.37 0.63
CA PHE A 566 15.14 15.06 -0.01
C PHE A 566 15.32 14.31 -1.34
N TYR A 567 16.30 14.69 -2.16
CA TYR A 567 16.60 14.04 -3.43
C TYR A 567 17.06 12.59 -3.24
N ASN A 568 17.88 12.32 -2.22
CA ASN A 568 18.29 10.98 -1.83
C ASN A 568 17.27 10.28 -0.92
N ARG A 569 16.03 10.75 -0.89
CA ARG A 569 14.91 10.09 -0.19
C ARG A 569 15.23 9.84 1.28
N TRP A 570 15.79 10.84 1.98
CA TRP A 570 16.24 10.74 3.38
C TRP A 570 17.25 9.61 3.60
N TYR A 571 17.93 9.18 2.57
CA TYR A 571 18.89 8.07 2.55
C TYR A 571 18.33 6.73 3.02
N PHE A 572 17.03 6.51 3.02
CA PHE A 572 16.43 5.23 3.40
C PHE A 572 16.94 4.08 2.54
N ASP A 573 17.01 4.24 1.23
CA ASP A 573 17.56 3.21 0.32
C ASP A 573 19.01 2.85 0.68
N HIS A 574 19.83 3.85 1.04
CA HIS A 574 21.22 3.65 1.43
C HIS A 574 21.34 2.90 2.77
N ILE A 575 20.48 3.26 3.74
CA ILE A 575 20.43 2.60 5.05
C ILE A 575 20.05 1.14 4.87
N TYR A 576 19.02 0.87 4.07
CA TYR A 576 18.57 -0.51 3.82
C TYR A 576 19.62 -1.32 3.08
N TYR A 577 20.27 -0.74 2.06
CA TYR A 577 21.37 -1.39 1.37
C TYR A 577 22.51 -1.73 2.34
N ALA A 578 22.90 -0.78 3.20
CA ALA A 578 23.98 -0.98 4.16
C ALA A 578 23.66 -2.07 5.19
N ILE A 579 22.43 -2.08 5.74
CA ILE A 579 22.03 -3.03 6.79
C ILE A 579 21.70 -4.40 6.19
N PHE A 580 20.75 -4.45 5.25
CA PHE A 580 20.20 -5.72 4.79
C PHE A 580 21.00 -6.36 3.66
N VAL A 581 21.53 -5.59 2.71
CA VAL A 581 22.28 -6.19 1.60
C VAL A 581 23.73 -6.40 2.00
N TYR A 582 24.42 -5.32 2.41
CA TYR A 582 25.84 -5.39 2.75
C TYR A 582 26.09 -6.10 4.09
N GLY A 583 25.25 -5.87 5.07
CA GLY A 583 25.28 -6.57 6.37
C GLY A 583 25.07 -8.08 6.20
N TYR A 584 24.06 -8.48 5.42
CA TYR A 584 23.81 -9.90 5.11
C TYR A 584 24.98 -10.53 4.36
N TYR A 585 25.55 -9.82 3.38
CA TYR A 585 26.73 -10.28 2.65
C TYR A 585 27.94 -10.47 3.56
N LYS A 586 28.18 -9.56 4.51
CA LYS A 586 29.24 -9.73 5.51
C LYS A 586 28.98 -10.94 6.41
N LEU A 587 27.73 -11.07 6.89
CA LEU A 587 27.35 -12.21 7.72
C LEU A 587 27.52 -13.53 6.98
N SER A 588 27.10 -13.60 5.72
CA SER A 588 27.29 -14.82 4.90
C SER A 588 28.76 -15.19 4.72
N LYS A 589 29.64 -14.20 4.54
CA LYS A 589 31.09 -14.44 4.51
C LYS A 589 31.66 -14.97 5.83
N ILE A 590 31.18 -14.42 6.96
CA ILE A 590 31.61 -14.89 8.28
C ILE A 590 31.14 -16.33 8.50
N LEU A 591 29.87 -16.63 8.19
CA LEU A 591 29.32 -17.98 8.32
C LEU A 591 30.05 -18.97 7.40
N TRP A 592 30.32 -18.59 6.16
CA TRP A 592 31.13 -19.40 5.25
C TRP A 592 32.55 -19.64 5.79
N PHE A 593 33.22 -18.59 6.26
CA PHE A 593 34.57 -18.71 6.78
C PHE A 593 34.64 -19.59 8.05
N VAL A 594 33.75 -19.31 9.02
CA VAL A 594 33.71 -20.06 10.29
C VAL A 594 33.12 -21.46 10.08
N GLY A 595 31.98 -21.57 9.42
CA GLY A 595 31.28 -22.84 9.23
C GLY A 595 32.03 -23.76 8.27
N ASP A 596 32.25 -23.31 7.03
CA ASP A 596 32.82 -24.18 6.00
C ASP A 596 34.33 -24.30 6.17
N LYS A 597 35.07 -23.18 6.20
CA LYS A 597 36.55 -23.22 6.19
C LYS A 597 37.18 -23.67 7.52
N VAL A 598 36.68 -23.14 8.64
CA VAL A 598 37.30 -23.45 9.95
C VAL A 598 36.76 -24.75 10.52
N ILE A 599 35.43 -24.92 10.56
CA ILE A 599 34.82 -26.09 11.20
C ILE A 599 34.85 -27.31 10.23
N ILE A 600 34.16 -27.20 9.08
CA ILE A 600 34.00 -28.37 8.19
C ILE A 600 35.34 -28.76 7.55
N ASP A 601 35.97 -27.86 6.80
CA ASP A 601 37.27 -28.14 6.16
C ASP A 601 38.32 -28.47 7.22
N GLY A 602 38.34 -27.75 8.37
CA GLY A 602 39.26 -27.97 9.47
C GLY A 602 39.14 -29.39 10.07
N ILE A 603 37.90 -29.89 10.28
CA ILE A 603 37.65 -31.26 10.74
C ILE A 603 38.08 -32.30 9.68
N VAL A 604 37.68 -32.07 8.42
CA VAL A 604 38.00 -32.99 7.32
C VAL A 604 39.50 -33.06 7.08
N ASP A 605 40.15 -31.92 6.91
CA ASP A 605 41.62 -31.84 6.73
C ASP A 605 42.38 -32.32 7.95
N GLY A 606 41.87 -31.99 9.16
CA GLY A 606 42.43 -32.45 10.42
C GLY A 606 42.38 -33.98 10.57
N SER A 607 41.26 -34.59 10.23
CA SER A 607 41.08 -36.05 10.23
C SER A 607 42.00 -36.74 9.18
N GLY A 608 42.12 -36.12 7.99
CA GLY A 608 43.02 -36.58 6.95
C GLY A 608 44.49 -36.52 7.39
N LYS A 609 44.94 -35.40 7.94
CA LYS A 609 46.28 -35.24 8.49
C LYS A 609 46.54 -36.16 9.67
N GLY A 610 45.53 -36.32 10.57
CA GLY A 610 45.61 -37.26 11.67
C GLY A 610 45.76 -38.72 11.21
N SER A 611 45.02 -39.11 10.17
CA SER A 611 45.16 -40.46 9.57
C SER A 611 46.51 -40.66 8.93
N VAL A 612 47.05 -39.71 8.20
CA VAL A 612 48.39 -39.76 7.62
C VAL A 612 49.49 -39.82 8.72
N PHE A 613 49.33 -39.01 9.78
CA PHE A 613 50.24 -39.06 10.93
C PHE A 613 50.18 -40.41 11.63
N ALA A 614 49.01 -40.92 11.93
CA ALA A 614 48.82 -42.25 12.55
C ALA A 614 49.38 -43.36 11.68
N GLY A 615 49.16 -43.30 10.36
CA GLY A 615 49.76 -44.23 9.38
C GLY A 615 51.26 -44.16 9.37
N GLY A 616 51.84 -42.96 9.48
CA GLY A 616 53.31 -42.78 9.57
C GLY A 616 53.91 -43.30 10.86
N VAL A 617 53.19 -43.17 11.99
CA VAL A 617 53.61 -43.75 13.28
C VAL A 617 53.52 -45.27 13.24
N LEU A 618 52.40 -45.82 12.75
CA LEU A 618 52.25 -47.27 12.57
C LEU A 618 53.26 -47.86 11.58
N GLY A 619 53.58 -47.15 10.51
CA GLY A 619 54.60 -47.54 9.54
C GLY A 619 55.97 -47.72 10.17
N LYS A 620 56.33 -46.92 11.19
CA LYS A 620 57.61 -47.07 11.93
C LYS A 620 57.68 -48.36 12.74
N THR A 621 56.57 -48.98 13.05
CA THR A 621 56.55 -50.30 13.73
C THR A 621 56.85 -51.46 12.79
N GLN A 622 56.84 -51.22 11.47
CA GLN A 622 57.22 -52.20 10.46
C GLN A 622 58.76 -52.28 10.34
N LEU A 623 59.35 -53.09 11.17
CA LEU A 623 60.84 -53.19 11.29
C LEU A 623 61.48 -53.98 10.13
N GLY A 624 60.76 -54.56 9.21
CA GLY A 624 61.26 -55.37 8.07
C GLY A 624 61.97 -56.66 8.49
N ARG A 625 61.96 -56.99 9.76
CA ARG A 625 62.58 -58.21 10.31
C ARG A 625 61.51 -59.17 10.85
N ILE A 626 61.56 -60.45 10.48
CA ILE A 626 60.59 -61.46 10.89
C ILE A 626 60.50 -61.53 12.42
N SER A 627 61.60 -61.50 13.15
CA SER A 627 61.63 -61.49 14.63
C SER A 627 60.84 -60.32 15.25
N GLY A 628 60.83 -59.13 14.60
CA GLY A 628 60.04 -57.98 15.05
C GLY A 628 58.55 -58.19 14.89
N TYR A 629 58.11 -58.79 13.80
CA TYR A 629 56.69 -59.09 13.59
C TYR A 629 56.18 -60.19 14.54
N VAL A 630 57.00 -61.24 14.82
CA VAL A 630 56.67 -62.27 15.81
C VAL A 630 56.48 -61.65 17.21
N LEU A 631 57.35 -60.73 17.60
CA LEU A 631 57.24 -59.99 18.87
C LEU A 631 55.95 -59.16 18.93
N GLN A 632 55.64 -58.44 17.86
CA GLN A 632 54.38 -57.66 17.78
C GLN A 632 53.14 -58.53 17.84
N MET A 633 53.13 -59.70 17.17
CA MET A 633 52.03 -60.66 17.30
C MET A 633 51.88 -61.17 18.73
N LEU A 634 52.99 -61.50 19.40
CA LEU A 634 52.96 -61.95 20.79
C LEU A 634 52.38 -60.88 21.72
N ILE A 635 52.83 -59.62 21.56
CA ILE A 635 52.30 -58.47 22.31
C ILE A 635 50.80 -58.30 22.04
N GLY A 636 50.36 -58.39 20.79
CA GLY A 636 48.96 -58.32 20.40
C GLY A 636 48.09 -59.43 21.04
N VAL A 637 48.58 -60.65 21.07
CA VAL A 637 47.91 -61.77 21.73
C VAL A 637 47.79 -61.56 23.24
N VAL A 638 48.89 -61.08 23.88
CA VAL A 638 48.89 -60.76 25.32
C VAL A 638 47.88 -59.64 25.66
N ILE A 639 47.86 -58.57 24.86
CA ILE A 639 46.90 -57.47 25.03
C ILE A 639 45.46 -57.99 24.85
N PHE A 640 45.20 -58.78 23.81
CA PHE A 640 43.89 -59.34 23.55
C PHE A 640 43.40 -60.26 24.67
N LEU A 641 44.27 -61.17 25.15
CA LEU A 641 43.96 -62.05 26.28
C LEU A 641 43.76 -61.27 27.56
N SER A 642 44.55 -60.25 27.82
CA SER A 642 44.37 -59.35 29.00
C SER A 642 43.05 -58.61 28.93
N LEU A 643 42.69 -58.00 27.76
CA LEU A 643 41.38 -57.38 27.57
C LEU A 643 40.21 -58.38 27.73
N PHE A 644 40.37 -59.58 27.22
CA PHE A 644 39.33 -60.63 27.35
C PHE A 644 39.16 -61.08 28.82
N LEU A 645 40.24 -61.14 29.57
CA LEU A 645 40.19 -61.46 31.02
C LEU A 645 39.64 -60.29 31.89
N PHE A 646 39.83 -59.04 31.45
CA PHE A 646 39.27 -57.89 32.15
C PHE A 646 37.83 -57.58 31.81
N LEU A 647 37.33 -58.03 30.65
CA LEU A 647 35.94 -57.85 30.20
C LEU A 647 35.02 -59.04 30.63
N LYS A 648 35.56 -60.06 31.31
CA LYS A 648 34.81 -61.09 32.00
C LYS A 648 34.70 -60.72 33.51
#